data_a477bdf44c285aa63f24539e201fc393
#
_entry.id   a477bdf44c285aa63f24539e201fc393
#
_cell.length_a   1.000
_cell.length_b   1.000
_cell.length_c   1.000
_cell.angle_alpha   90.00
_cell.angle_beta   90.00
_cell.angle_gamma   90.00
#
_symmetry.space_group_name_H-M   'P 1'
#
loop_
_entity.id
_entity.type
_entity.pdbx_description
1 polymer ?
#
loop_
_entity_poly.entity_id
_entity_poly.type
_entity_poly.pdbx_seq_one_letter_code
_entity_poly.pdbx_strand_id
1 'polypeptide(L)'
;MLKIYIFERSVMIWARYCFLSIIDCTSSLSKKLWIQNLGIRSYLSQNTFASLTVSQLNRINQRSVIFSLFANMASSSNDENVRMQEKNRLSLEKSPYLLQHATNPVDWYPWCDEALEKAKVESKCIFLSVVIVIKLYYILSKCNATSGHGGWPMSVFLTPDLKPIIGGTYFPPEDTPRQTGFKTLLLNVAHKWNQSRSKLTEIGSTNLETLQNISKIPHTSKIHDVPPLECSKICIQQLVNEFEPEYGGFSSTYMQSPKFPQPVNFNFLFHMYARQPDAESARSCLHMSVYTLKKMSFGGIHDHVGQGFSRYATDSEWHVPHFEKMLYDQGQLMKSYADAYLATKDDFFVEIIDDVATYVIRDLRHEEGGFYSAEDADSYPTHDAHTKKEGAFYVWSATEIKSLLSKKISDESHVKLSDIFCHHFNIKESGNVKSYQDPHGELRGKNVLITHNEIEETAKHVNLSVEETKTYLKEACSILYKARSARPRPHLDDKIITAWNGLIISGLAFGGAAINNKQYIERAVDAAKFIKQYLFDETKNILLHSCYRDEKNTITQMSTPIPGFLDDYAFVIKGLLDLYESDLNDEWLEFAEKLQDLQNQYFWDETNGGYFSTTSSDPSIILRLKEAYDGAEPSGNSIAAENLLRLADYFDRSEFKDKAVRLFRAFRHLLMQRPIAVPQLISALVRYHDDATQIYVVGKRGAKDTDDLLQVIYKRLIPNRILLLIDPDETGGMLLRKNEHLRNLKPVDNRATAYVCKHRTCSLPVTSSEQLTTLIGEL
;
A
#
# COMPACT_ATOMS: atom_id res chain seq x y z
N MET A 1 -4.24 12.88 0.15
CA MET A 1 -5.35 13.86 0.05
C MET A 1 -4.98 15.13 0.77
N LEU A 2 -5.25 16.25 0.16
CA LEU A 2 -4.75 17.55 0.56
C LEU A 2 -5.89 18.43 1.02
N LYS A 3 -5.77 19.04 2.22
CA LYS A 3 -6.68 20.08 2.70
C LYS A 3 -5.92 21.39 2.83
N ILE A 4 -6.55 22.47 2.47
CA ILE A 4 -6.01 23.81 2.57
C ILE A 4 -6.82 24.61 3.58
N TYR A 5 -6.14 25.36 4.42
CA TYR A 5 -6.70 26.42 5.24
C TYR A 5 -6.01 27.73 4.95
N ILE A 6 -6.81 28.77 4.69
CA ILE A 6 -6.33 30.13 4.44
C ILE A 6 -6.42 30.91 5.75
N PHE A 7 -5.27 31.40 6.22
CA PHE A 7 -5.17 32.06 7.52
C PHE A 7 -6.04 33.33 7.61
N GLU A 8 -7.09 33.30 8.41
CA GLU A 8 -7.89 34.48 8.80
C GLU A 8 -7.53 35.01 10.17
N ARG A 9 -7.96 36.26 10.49
CA ARG A 9 -7.82 36.87 11.83
C ARG A 9 -8.47 36.05 12.97
N SER A 10 -9.26 35.06 12.64
CA SER A 10 -10.03 34.18 13.54
C SER A 10 -9.24 33.02 14.16
N VAL A 11 -7.92 32.96 14.05
CA VAL A 11 -7.06 31.92 14.68
C VAL A 11 -7.35 31.72 16.17
N MET A 12 -7.80 32.77 16.86
CA MET A 12 -8.22 32.67 18.26
C MET A 12 -9.48 31.84 18.49
N ILE A 13 -10.38 31.78 17.54
CA ILE A 13 -11.62 30.98 17.61
C ILE A 13 -11.30 29.51 17.41
N TRP A 14 -10.43 29.19 16.48
CA TRP A 14 -10.03 27.80 16.21
C TRP A 14 -9.23 27.14 17.34
N ALA A 15 -8.31 27.89 17.95
CA ALA A 15 -7.59 27.44 19.14
C ALA A 15 -8.54 27.17 20.34
N ARG A 16 -9.69 27.85 20.43
CA ARG A 16 -10.74 27.59 21.42
C ARG A 16 -11.54 26.33 21.15
N TYR A 17 -11.85 26.03 19.88
CA TYR A 17 -12.64 24.85 19.50
C TYR A 17 -11.86 23.56 19.67
N CYS A 18 -10.57 23.53 19.36
CA CYS A 18 -9.70 22.38 19.70
C CYS A 18 -9.67 22.10 21.21
N PHE A 19 -9.79 23.15 22.04
CA PHE A 19 -9.84 23.03 23.50
C PHE A 19 -11.18 22.47 24.00
N LEU A 20 -12.29 22.82 23.37
CA LEU A 20 -13.63 22.34 23.75
C LEU A 20 -13.89 20.88 23.30
N SER A 21 -13.44 20.49 22.12
CA SER A 21 -13.55 19.10 21.66
C SER A 21 -12.72 18.11 22.49
N ILE A 22 -11.62 18.56 23.10
CA ILE A 22 -10.82 17.73 24.03
C ILE A 22 -11.52 17.59 25.38
N ILE A 23 -12.31 18.57 25.81
CA ILE A 23 -13.05 18.52 27.08
C ILE A 23 -14.25 17.58 26.99
N ASP A 24 -14.91 17.47 25.86
CA ASP A 24 -16.06 16.57 25.67
C ASP A 24 -15.66 15.10 25.54
N CYS A 25 -14.40 14.78 25.19
CA CYS A 25 -13.87 13.42 25.12
C CYS A 25 -13.35 12.85 26.44
N THR A 26 -13.32 13.64 27.54
CA THR A 26 -12.79 13.14 28.83
C THR A 26 -13.89 12.77 29.81
N SER A 27 -13.87 11.52 30.29
CA SER A 27 -14.78 11.02 31.34
C SER A 27 -14.68 11.82 32.64
N SER A 28 -15.73 11.80 33.48
CA SER A 28 -15.86 12.59 34.71
C SER A 28 -14.72 12.43 35.74
N LEU A 29 -13.94 11.35 35.67
CA LEU A 29 -12.77 11.10 36.52
C LEU A 29 -11.54 11.93 36.12
N SER A 30 -11.33 12.17 34.84
CA SER A 30 -10.18 12.96 34.35
C SER A 30 -10.34 14.46 34.63
N LYS A 31 -11.57 14.97 34.76
CA LYS A 31 -11.85 16.35 35.18
C LYS A 31 -11.36 16.65 36.62
N LYS A 32 -11.45 15.69 37.54
CA LYS A 32 -10.94 15.86 38.93
C LYS A 32 -9.41 15.83 39.01
N LEU A 33 -8.74 14.97 38.22
CA LEU A 33 -7.27 14.92 38.18
C LEU A 33 -6.64 16.14 37.50
N TRP A 34 -7.34 16.71 36.53
CA TRP A 34 -6.85 17.86 35.76
C TRP A 34 -6.85 19.16 36.60
N ILE A 35 -7.89 19.36 37.43
CA ILE A 35 -7.97 20.46 38.37
C ILE A 35 -6.88 20.41 39.45
N GLN A 36 -6.44 19.21 39.82
CA GLN A 36 -5.35 19.04 40.79
C GLN A 36 -3.95 19.38 40.24
N ASN A 37 -3.76 19.31 38.90
CA ASN A 37 -2.46 19.60 38.27
C ASN A 37 -2.24 21.08 37.89
N LEU A 38 -3.24 21.92 38.01
CA LEU A 38 -3.16 23.35 37.64
C LEU A 38 -2.58 24.26 38.72
N GLY A 39 -1.92 23.73 39.76
CA GLY A 39 -1.16 24.55 40.71
C GLY A 39 -1.98 25.45 41.67
N ILE A 40 -3.30 25.22 41.80
CA ILE A 40 -4.20 25.97 42.68
C ILE A 40 -4.21 25.37 44.10
N ARG A 41 -3.12 24.68 44.49
CA ARG A 41 -3.04 24.00 45.80
C ARG A 41 -2.76 24.94 46.97
N SER A 42 -2.52 26.23 46.79
CA SER A 42 -2.11 27.11 47.89
C SER A 42 -3.22 27.98 48.50
N TYR A 43 -4.50 27.88 48.05
CA TYR A 43 -5.57 28.76 48.53
C TYR A 43 -6.86 28.09 49.02
N LEU A 44 -6.92 26.78 49.09
CA LEU A 44 -8.09 26.08 49.60
C LEU A 44 -7.71 24.98 50.61
N SER A 45 -7.25 25.42 51.78
CA SER A 45 -7.26 24.56 52.97
C SER A 45 -8.46 24.91 53.84
N GLN A 46 -9.32 23.93 53.94
CA GLN A 46 -10.37 23.77 54.96
C GLN A 46 -11.58 24.73 54.95
N ASN A 47 -12.70 24.11 54.74
CA ASN A 47 -14.06 24.49 55.09
C ASN A 47 -14.79 25.58 54.29
N THR A 48 -15.99 25.19 53.84
CA THR A 48 -17.14 25.96 53.36
C THR A 48 -17.27 26.13 51.85
N PHE A 49 -17.85 25.10 51.25
CA PHE A 49 -18.68 25.28 50.06
C PHE A 49 -20.07 25.76 50.55
N ALA A 50 -20.24 27.03 50.81
CA ALA A 50 -21.54 27.67 50.89
C ALA A 50 -21.35 29.17 50.70
N SER A 51 -22.04 29.73 49.69
CA SER A 51 -22.30 31.14 49.47
C SER A 51 -21.10 32.07 49.20
N LEU A 52 -20.59 32.06 47.99
CA LEU A 52 -19.96 33.22 47.39
C LEU A 52 -20.89 33.82 46.34
N THR A 53 -21.45 35.00 46.59
CA THR A 53 -22.30 35.72 45.65
C THR A 53 -21.49 36.40 44.56
N VAL A 54 -22.06 36.56 43.37
CA VAL A 54 -21.46 37.17 42.18
C VAL A 54 -20.81 38.52 42.42
N SER A 55 -21.20 39.26 43.49
CA SER A 55 -20.64 40.58 43.86
C SER A 55 -19.23 40.55 44.49
N GLN A 56 -18.79 39.39 45.01
CA GLN A 56 -17.45 39.24 45.62
C GLN A 56 -16.37 38.82 44.60
N LEU A 57 -16.74 38.30 43.45
CA LEU A 57 -15.84 37.95 42.35
C LEU A 57 -15.38 39.17 41.54
N ASN A 58 -16.07 40.30 41.61
CA ASN A 58 -15.74 41.53 40.87
C ASN A 58 -14.59 42.35 41.46
N ARG A 59 -13.97 41.95 42.58
CA ARG A 59 -12.84 42.67 43.22
C ARG A 59 -11.47 42.03 42.96
N ILE A 60 -11.38 40.98 42.17
CA ILE A 60 -10.10 40.38 41.76
C ILE A 60 -9.79 40.82 40.33
N ASN A 61 -8.95 41.84 40.30
CA ASN A 61 -8.62 42.69 39.16
C ASN A 61 -8.03 41.96 37.93
N GLN A 62 -8.44 42.39 36.74
CA GLN A 62 -7.75 42.34 35.43
C GLN A 62 -7.31 40.98 34.82
N ARG A 63 -7.53 39.85 35.47
CA ARG A 63 -7.52 38.51 34.83
C ARG A 63 -8.93 37.96 34.54
N SER A 64 -9.95 38.75 34.78
CA SER A 64 -11.35 38.32 34.88
C SER A 64 -12.22 38.56 33.63
N VAL A 65 -11.67 39.05 32.52
CA VAL A 65 -12.45 39.16 31.27
C VAL A 65 -12.80 37.79 30.70
N ILE A 66 -12.01 36.78 31.02
CA ILE A 66 -12.28 35.38 30.59
C ILE A 66 -13.41 34.76 31.43
N PHE A 67 -13.52 35.08 32.73
CA PHE A 67 -14.57 34.54 33.63
C PHE A 67 -15.94 35.19 33.43
N SER A 68 -16.01 36.44 33.05
CA SER A 68 -17.26 37.16 32.77
C SER A 68 -17.94 36.66 31.47
N LEU A 69 -17.15 36.21 30.53
CA LEU A 69 -17.67 35.55 29.29
C LEU A 69 -18.26 34.15 29.57
N PHE A 70 -17.72 33.43 30.57
CA PHE A 70 -18.28 32.13 30.98
C PHE A 70 -19.61 32.23 31.72
N ALA A 71 -19.81 33.26 32.54
CA ALA A 71 -21.06 33.47 33.27
C ALA A 71 -22.23 33.87 32.35
N ASN A 72 -21.97 34.63 31.30
CA ASN A 72 -23.00 34.99 30.31
C ASN A 72 -23.36 33.86 29.32
N MET A 73 -22.53 32.85 29.20
CA MET A 73 -22.87 31.64 28.38
C MET A 73 -23.65 30.58 29.14
N ALA A 74 -23.62 30.61 30.48
CA ALA A 74 -24.37 29.65 31.33
C ALA A 74 -25.83 30.05 31.57
N SER A 75 -26.22 31.31 31.26
CA SER A 75 -27.58 31.81 31.47
C SER A 75 -28.51 31.82 30.24
N SER A 76 -28.02 31.32 29.11
CA SER A 76 -28.80 31.24 27.86
C SER A 76 -29.08 29.82 27.37
N SER A 77 -29.05 28.85 28.27
CA SER A 77 -29.32 27.43 27.89
C SER A 77 -30.73 27.01 28.29
N ASN A 78 -31.71 27.53 27.59
CA ASN A 78 -33.05 26.90 27.44
C ASN A 78 -33.64 27.27 26.08
N ASP A 79 -32.93 26.89 25.01
CA ASP A 79 -33.53 26.72 23.69
C ASP A 79 -32.83 25.50 23.07
N GLU A 80 -33.51 24.39 23.11
CA GLU A 80 -33.22 23.19 22.28
C GLU A 80 -33.51 23.51 20.81
N ASN A 81 -32.69 24.35 20.21
CA ASN A 81 -32.51 24.42 18.78
C ASN A 81 -31.15 23.82 18.50
N VAL A 82 -31.14 22.57 18.04
CA VAL A 82 -30.03 21.92 17.37
C VAL A 82 -29.59 22.85 16.21
N ARG A 83 -28.61 23.74 16.48
CA ARG A 83 -27.92 24.45 15.39
C ARG A 83 -27.30 23.37 14.53
N MET A 84 -27.88 23.13 13.35
CA MET A 84 -27.22 22.36 12.30
C MET A 84 -25.87 23.01 12.10
N GLN A 85 -24.79 22.31 12.44
CA GLN A 85 -23.43 22.78 12.16
C GLN A 85 -23.34 22.99 10.64
N GLU A 86 -23.12 24.23 10.22
CA GLU A 86 -22.89 24.50 8.79
C GLU A 86 -21.69 23.68 8.32
N LYS A 87 -21.93 22.85 7.33
CA LYS A 87 -20.90 22.00 6.72
C LYS A 87 -20.00 22.87 5.84
N ASN A 88 -18.69 22.75 5.98
CA ASN A 88 -17.73 23.39 5.08
C ASN A 88 -17.64 22.65 3.72
N ARG A 89 -16.80 23.14 2.80
CA ARG A 89 -16.68 22.64 1.42
C ARG A 89 -16.29 21.16 1.34
N LEU A 90 -15.62 20.62 2.35
CA LEU A 90 -15.25 19.21 2.37
C LEU A 90 -16.46 18.26 2.43
N SER A 91 -17.66 18.77 2.76
CA SER A 91 -18.89 17.96 2.72
C SER A 91 -19.29 17.47 1.33
N LEU A 92 -18.74 18.09 0.29
CA LEU A 92 -18.97 17.71 -1.12
C LEU A 92 -17.96 16.67 -1.62
N GLU A 93 -16.96 16.35 -0.80
CA GLU A 93 -15.90 15.42 -1.17
C GLU A 93 -16.34 13.96 -0.95
N LYS A 94 -15.64 13.05 -1.64
CA LYS A 94 -15.91 11.60 -1.54
C LYS A 94 -14.99 10.91 -0.52
N SER A 95 -13.84 11.51 -0.21
CA SER A 95 -12.84 10.92 0.68
C SER A 95 -13.32 10.91 2.13
N PRO A 96 -13.35 9.75 2.81
CA PRO A 96 -13.65 9.65 4.24
C PRO A 96 -12.79 10.57 5.10
N TYR A 97 -11.50 10.69 4.77
CA TYR A 97 -10.58 11.60 5.46
C TYR A 97 -10.99 13.08 5.35
N LEU A 98 -11.47 13.53 4.19
CA LEU A 98 -11.95 14.89 4.03
C LEU A 98 -13.30 15.08 4.72
N LEU A 99 -14.20 14.11 4.59
CA LEU A 99 -15.53 14.13 5.18
C LEU A 99 -15.50 14.20 6.72
N GLN A 100 -14.53 13.59 7.39
CA GLN A 100 -14.33 13.69 8.86
C GLN A 100 -14.17 15.13 9.33
N HIS A 101 -13.77 16.06 8.46
CA HIS A 101 -13.58 17.47 8.76
C HIS A 101 -14.67 18.37 8.16
N ALA A 102 -15.70 17.80 7.54
CA ALA A 102 -16.80 18.55 6.91
C ALA A 102 -17.60 19.42 7.90
N THR A 103 -17.71 18.97 9.16
CA THR A 103 -18.39 19.70 10.26
C THR A 103 -17.42 20.49 11.15
N ASN A 104 -16.13 20.49 10.83
CA ASN A 104 -15.14 21.24 11.57
C ASN A 104 -15.39 22.76 11.39
N PRO A 105 -15.29 23.58 12.45
CA PRO A 105 -15.51 25.03 12.37
C PRO A 105 -14.46 25.79 11.55
N VAL A 106 -13.40 25.12 11.12
CA VAL A 106 -12.38 25.65 10.21
C VAL A 106 -12.93 25.65 8.78
N ASP A 107 -12.76 26.76 8.05
CA ASP A 107 -13.13 26.86 6.62
C ASP A 107 -12.11 26.08 5.77
N TRP A 108 -12.25 24.75 5.77
CA TRP A 108 -11.42 23.85 5.00
C TRP A 108 -11.83 23.83 3.53
N TYR A 109 -10.84 23.78 2.68
CA TYR A 109 -10.95 23.58 1.24
C TYR A 109 -10.33 22.24 0.85
N PRO A 110 -10.84 21.55 -0.17
CA PRO A 110 -10.04 20.57 -0.90
C PRO A 110 -8.90 21.30 -1.64
N TRP A 111 -7.96 20.56 -2.20
CA TRP A 111 -6.95 21.16 -3.09
C TRP A 111 -7.63 21.58 -4.40
N CYS A 112 -7.89 22.85 -4.60
CA CYS A 112 -8.62 23.40 -5.74
C CYS A 112 -8.18 24.82 -6.04
N ASP A 113 -8.48 25.27 -7.28
CA ASP A 113 -8.11 26.61 -7.74
C ASP A 113 -8.76 27.72 -6.91
N GLU A 114 -10.00 27.54 -6.43
CA GLU A 114 -10.68 28.50 -5.54
C GLU A 114 -9.83 28.82 -4.31
N ALA A 115 -9.28 27.79 -3.66
CA ALA A 115 -8.44 27.98 -2.48
C ALA A 115 -7.13 28.70 -2.82
N LEU A 116 -6.50 28.33 -3.93
CA LEU A 116 -5.22 28.92 -4.35
C LEU A 116 -5.39 30.38 -4.75
N GLU A 117 -6.43 30.70 -5.52
CA GLU A 117 -6.75 32.09 -5.89
C GLU A 117 -7.13 32.95 -4.69
N LYS A 118 -7.94 32.43 -3.76
CA LYS A 118 -8.26 33.13 -2.51
C LYS A 118 -7.01 33.47 -1.71
N ALA A 119 -6.07 32.51 -1.59
CA ALA A 119 -4.79 32.75 -0.88
C ALA A 119 -3.97 33.87 -1.55
N LYS A 120 -3.92 33.93 -2.89
CA LYS A 120 -3.22 34.95 -3.67
C LYS A 120 -3.90 36.32 -3.51
N VAL A 121 -5.20 36.41 -3.78
CA VAL A 121 -5.98 37.66 -3.71
C VAL A 121 -5.92 38.28 -2.32
N GLU A 122 -6.10 37.48 -1.27
CA GLU A 122 -6.06 37.92 0.10
C GLU A 122 -4.64 37.99 0.67
N SER A 123 -3.64 37.59 -0.10
CA SER A 123 -2.23 37.54 0.32
C SER A 123 -2.03 36.79 1.64
N LYS A 124 -2.69 35.64 1.80
CA LYS A 124 -2.69 34.82 3.01
C LYS A 124 -1.79 33.60 2.89
N CYS A 125 -1.14 33.23 3.98
CA CYS A 125 -0.40 31.98 4.10
C CYS A 125 -1.37 30.78 4.01
N ILE A 126 -0.94 29.73 3.31
CA ILE A 126 -1.68 28.48 3.18
C ILE A 126 -1.21 27.52 4.26
N PHE A 127 -2.14 26.93 5.00
CA PHE A 127 -1.88 25.76 5.82
C PHE A 127 -2.38 24.51 5.09
N LEU A 128 -1.47 23.60 4.82
CA LEU A 128 -1.72 22.35 4.10
C LEU A 128 -1.60 21.17 5.07
N SER A 129 -2.68 20.39 5.21
CA SER A 129 -2.69 19.13 5.95
C SER A 129 -2.73 17.96 4.98
N VAL A 130 -1.78 17.02 5.11
CA VAL A 130 -1.59 15.92 4.17
C VAL A 130 -1.52 14.60 4.93
N VAL A 131 -2.30 13.60 4.51
CA VAL A 131 -2.25 12.26 5.11
C VAL A 131 -1.55 11.23 4.21
N ILE A 132 -1.58 11.40 2.89
CA ILE A 132 -0.99 10.43 1.97
C ILE A 132 -0.29 11.16 0.82
N VAL A 133 0.91 11.69 1.00
CA VAL A 133 1.85 11.98 -0.09
C VAL A 133 3.28 11.80 0.44
N ILE A 134 3.82 10.60 0.32
CA ILE A 134 5.20 10.23 0.67
C ILE A 134 6.22 11.20 0.04
N LYS A 135 5.92 11.74 -1.12
CA LYS A 135 6.81 12.56 -1.96
C LYS A 135 7.14 13.95 -1.38
N LEU A 136 6.18 14.65 -0.82
CA LEU A 136 6.41 15.97 -0.21
C LEU A 136 7.14 15.86 1.15
N TYR A 137 6.88 14.78 1.88
CA TYR A 137 7.48 14.48 3.17
C TYR A 137 8.99 14.24 3.10
N TYR A 138 9.45 13.36 2.20
CA TYR A 138 10.88 13.04 2.05
C TYR A 138 11.72 14.30 1.70
N ILE A 139 11.13 15.21 0.95
CA ILE A 139 11.73 16.47 0.58
C ILE A 139 11.84 17.43 1.77
N LEU A 140 10.76 17.58 2.55
CA LEU A 140 10.73 18.48 3.71
C LEU A 140 11.56 17.93 4.88
N SER A 141 11.62 16.62 5.08
CA SER A 141 12.48 15.99 6.09
C SER A 141 13.98 16.16 5.80
N LYS A 142 14.38 16.15 4.52
CA LYS A 142 15.77 16.41 4.12
C LYS A 142 16.18 17.86 4.24
N CYS A 143 15.25 18.81 4.25
CA CYS A 143 15.57 20.24 4.32
C CYS A 143 15.91 20.75 5.71
N ASN A 144 16.05 19.90 6.76
CA ASN A 144 16.33 20.31 8.13
C ASN A 144 15.44 21.46 8.68
N ALA A 145 14.42 21.88 7.94
CA ALA A 145 13.46 22.89 8.36
C ALA A 145 12.52 22.36 9.45
N THR A 146 12.53 21.06 9.66
CA THR A 146 11.72 20.35 10.65
C THR A 146 12.53 19.21 11.25
N SER A 147 12.29 18.84 12.47
CA SER A 147 12.89 17.88 13.41
C SER A 147 13.60 16.61 12.90
N GLY A 148 13.89 16.46 11.62
CA GLY A 148 14.68 15.32 11.07
C GLY A 148 14.00 13.95 11.12
N HIS A 149 12.77 13.85 11.60
CA HIS A 149 12.02 12.60 11.72
C HIS A 149 10.78 12.61 10.82
N GLY A 150 10.52 11.46 10.20
CA GLY A 150 9.39 11.19 9.37
C GLY A 150 8.18 10.64 10.13
N GLY A 151 6.95 11.00 9.71
CA GLY A 151 5.73 10.46 10.29
C GLY A 151 4.46 11.10 9.72
N TRP A 152 3.32 10.52 9.97
CA TRP A 152 2.01 10.98 9.60
C TRP A 152 1.23 11.45 10.84
N PRO A 153 0.32 12.42 10.71
CA PRO A 153 0.02 13.29 9.57
C PRO A 153 1.08 14.38 9.35
N MET A 154 1.10 14.98 8.13
CA MET A 154 2.01 16.07 7.82
C MET A 154 1.30 17.41 7.70
N SER A 155 1.89 18.44 8.32
CA SER A 155 1.41 19.82 8.34
C SER A 155 2.44 20.73 7.69
N VAL A 156 2.04 21.49 6.66
CA VAL A 156 2.95 22.39 5.92
C VAL A 156 2.35 23.78 5.79
N PHE A 157 3.16 24.82 6.01
CA PHE A 157 2.80 26.19 5.74
C PHE A 157 3.48 26.65 4.46
N LEU A 158 2.69 27.22 3.54
CA LEU A 158 3.13 27.69 2.24
C LEU A 158 2.86 29.18 2.08
N THR A 159 3.65 29.85 1.26
CA THR A 159 3.29 31.16 0.73
C THR A 159 2.09 31.05 -0.23
N PRO A 160 1.42 32.16 -0.61
CA PRO A 160 0.39 32.14 -1.67
C PRO A 160 0.87 31.58 -3.01
N ASP A 161 2.19 31.67 -3.27
CA ASP A 161 2.85 31.11 -4.46
C ASP A 161 3.33 29.66 -4.22
N LEU A 162 2.77 28.97 -3.22
CA LEU A 162 3.03 27.57 -2.89
C LEU A 162 4.46 27.25 -2.43
N LYS A 163 5.28 28.23 -2.07
CA LYS A 163 6.65 28.00 -1.59
C LYS A 163 6.63 27.57 -0.12
N PRO A 164 7.32 26.46 0.27
CA PRO A 164 7.24 25.93 1.62
C PRO A 164 8.03 26.78 2.61
N ILE A 165 7.35 27.24 3.68
CA ILE A 165 7.93 28.06 4.73
C ILE A 165 8.44 27.19 5.88
N ILE A 166 7.55 26.33 6.42
CA ILE A 166 7.80 25.42 7.52
C ILE A 166 6.87 24.21 7.40
N GLY A 167 7.32 23.06 7.87
CA GLY A 167 6.53 21.84 7.92
C GLY A 167 6.92 20.99 9.13
N GLY A 168 6.07 20.04 9.47
CA GLY A 168 6.31 19.05 10.51
C GLY A 168 5.27 17.94 10.47
N THR A 169 5.51 16.90 11.22
CA THR A 169 4.61 15.75 11.31
C THR A 169 3.55 15.98 12.37
N TYR A 170 3.70 15.40 13.52
CA TYR A 170 2.78 15.59 14.63
C TYR A 170 3.17 16.80 15.47
N PHE A 171 2.20 17.63 15.81
CA PHE A 171 2.33 18.69 16.81
C PHE A 171 1.32 18.43 17.94
N PRO A 172 1.77 18.39 19.22
CA PRO A 172 0.84 18.29 20.33
C PRO A 172 -0.08 19.53 20.37
N PRO A 173 -1.30 19.43 20.92
CA PRO A 173 -2.23 20.58 20.99
C PRO A 173 -1.64 21.78 21.72
N GLU A 174 -0.94 21.57 22.81
CA GLU A 174 -0.26 22.56 23.64
C GLU A 174 1.24 22.28 23.73
N ASP A 175 2.01 23.28 24.17
CA ASP A 175 3.46 23.13 24.32
C ASP A 175 3.84 22.05 25.32
N THR A 176 4.85 21.26 24.98
CA THR A 176 5.49 20.29 25.86
C THR A 176 6.94 20.69 26.08
N PRO A 177 7.64 20.15 27.13
CA PRO A 177 9.04 20.45 27.35
C PRO A 177 9.98 20.08 26.18
N ARG A 178 9.51 19.20 25.27
CA ARG A 178 10.30 18.69 24.14
C ARG A 178 9.84 19.20 22.78
N GLN A 179 8.62 19.77 22.68
CA GLN A 179 8.04 20.12 21.39
C GLN A 179 7.04 21.27 21.52
N THR A 180 7.12 22.22 20.56
CA THR A 180 6.16 23.32 20.43
C THR A 180 4.78 22.79 20.06
N GLY A 181 3.75 23.26 20.77
CA GLY A 181 2.36 22.92 20.52
C GLY A 181 1.83 23.53 19.23
N PHE A 182 0.84 22.88 18.64
CA PHE A 182 0.23 23.32 17.39
C PHE A 182 -0.38 24.72 17.50
N LYS A 183 -1.02 25.03 18.61
CA LYS A 183 -1.57 26.36 18.91
C LYS A 183 -0.48 27.46 18.88
N THR A 184 0.63 27.25 19.57
CA THR A 184 1.77 28.16 19.59
C THR A 184 2.39 28.31 18.21
N LEU A 185 2.51 27.21 17.44
CA LEU A 185 3.00 27.27 16.08
C LEU A 185 2.11 28.14 15.19
N LEU A 186 0.78 27.95 15.23
CA LEU A 186 -0.18 28.74 14.45
C LEU A 186 -0.10 30.22 14.76
N LEU A 187 -0.06 30.59 16.06
CA LEU A 187 0.06 31.96 16.48
C LEU A 187 1.36 32.60 16.02
N ASN A 188 2.48 31.88 16.11
CA ASN A 188 3.78 32.33 15.67
C ASN A 188 3.85 32.55 14.16
N VAL A 189 3.30 31.61 13.36
CA VAL A 189 3.24 31.76 11.91
C VAL A 189 2.38 32.94 11.51
N ALA A 190 1.18 33.07 12.10
CA ALA A 190 0.29 34.18 11.82
C ALA A 190 0.93 35.56 12.19
N HIS A 191 1.57 35.64 13.36
CA HIS A 191 2.27 36.86 13.80
C HIS A 191 3.42 37.22 12.83
N LYS A 192 4.29 36.27 12.51
CA LYS A 192 5.42 36.49 11.59
C LYS A 192 4.95 36.83 10.19
N TRP A 193 3.87 36.21 9.69
CA TRP A 193 3.29 36.51 8.39
C TRP A 193 2.79 37.95 8.29
N ASN A 194 2.18 38.48 9.37
CA ASN A 194 1.71 39.84 9.41
C ASN A 194 2.83 40.89 9.58
N GLN A 195 3.89 40.55 10.34
CA GLN A 195 4.96 41.51 10.65
C GLN A 195 6.15 41.46 9.68
N SER A 196 6.46 40.32 9.13
CA SER A 196 7.70 40.07 8.37
C SER A 196 7.46 39.20 7.16
N ARG A 197 6.40 39.46 6.38
CA ARG A 197 6.00 38.66 5.20
C ARG A 197 7.14 38.48 4.21
N SER A 198 7.88 39.56 3.89
CA SER A 198 9.01 39.50 2.94
C SER A 198 10.04 38.46 3.35
N LYS A 199 10.37 38.40 4.66
CA LYS A 199 11.34 37.42 5.18
C LYS A 199 10.82 35.98 5.08
N LEU A 200 9.52 35.72 5.34
CA LEU A 200 8.95 34.41 5.17
C LEU A 200 8.86 34.00 3.70
N THR A 201 8.60 34.94 2.80
CA THR A 201 8.63 34.70 1.35
C THR A 201 10.05 34.37 0.86
N GLU A 202 11.05 35.03 1.39
CA GLU A 202 12.48 34.73 1.12
C GLU A 202 12.85 33.33 1.62
N ILE A 203 12.47 32.97 2.87
CA ILE A 203 12.64 31.62 3.41
C ILE A 203 11.98 30.59 2.49
N GLY A 204 10.74 30.82 2.05
CA GLY A 204 10.04 29.94 1.13
C GLY A 204 10.78 29.78 -0.20
N SER A 205 11.37 30.84 -0.73
CA SER A 205 12.16 30.80 -1.97
C SER A 205 13.45 29.99 -1.78
N THR A 206 14.18 30.21 -0.69
CA THR A 206 15.41 29.48 -0.34
C THR A 206 15.11 27.99 -0.10
N ASN A 207 14.03 27.67 0.59
CA ASN A 207 13.60 26.29 0.79
C ASN A 207 13.28 25.61 -0.55
N LEU A 208 12.55 26.27 -1.43
CA LEU A 208 12.24 25.74 -2.76
C LEU A 208 13.51 25.53 -3.59
N GLU A 209 14.43 26.45 -3.61
CA GLU A 209 15.72 26.32 -4.30
C GLU A 209 16.53 25.13 -3.74
N THR A 210 16.57 24.99 -2.43
CA THR A 210 17.21 23.85 -1.76
C THR A 210 16.57 22.53 -2.19
N LEU A 211 15.23 22.46 -2.23
CA LEU A 211 14.48 21.29 -2.70
C LEU A 211 14.81 20.97 -4.16
N GLN A 212 14.83 21.98 -5.02
CA GLN A 212 15.19 21.83 -6.43
C GLN A 212 16.62 21.30 -6.59
N ASN A 213 17.57 21.75 -5.78
CA ASN A 213 18.95 21.29 -5.84
C ASN A 213 19.11 19.85 -5.32
N ILE A 214 18.39 19.48 -4.25
CA ILE A 214 18.40 18.10 -3.73
C ILE A 214 17.73 17.13 -4.70
N SER A 215 16.69 17.57 -5.41
CA SER A 215 15.96 16.75 -6.38
C SER A 215 16.68 16.52 -7.68
N LYS A 216 17.72 17.33 -7.98
CA LYS A 216 18.58 17.10 -9.14
C LYS A 216 19.34 15.81 -8.93
N ILE A 217 19.11 14.84 -9.80
CA ILE A 217 19.95 13.65 -9.84
C ILE A 217 21.37 14.12 -10.19
N PRO A 218 22.41 13.76 -9.41
CA PRO A 218 23.77 14.19 -9.70
C PRO A 218 24.15 13.79 -11.12
N HIS A 219 24.45 14.77 -11.97
CA HIS A 219 24.96 14.51 -13.30
C HIS A 219 26.36 13.91 -13.19
N THR A 220 26.47 12.60 -13.26
CA THR A 220 27.74 11.93 -13.55
C THR A 220 28.01 12.02 -15.06
N SER A 221 28.18 13.23 -15.55
CA SER A 221 28.24 13.60 -16.98
C SER A 221 29.40 12.95 -17.77
N LYS A 222 30.19 12.06 -17.19
CA LYS A 222 31.32 11.39 -17.84
C LYS A 222 31.23 9.87 -17.89
N ILE A 223 30.24 9.24 -17.28
CA ILE A 223 30.09 7.76 -17.27
C ILE A 223 28.87 7.39 -18.10
N HIS A 224 29.12 6.98 -19.34
CA HIS A 224 28.04 6.58 -20.29
C HIS A 224 27.58 5.13 -20.13
N ASP A 225 28.19 4.35 -19.23
CA ASP A 225 27.96 2.94 -19.13
C ASP A 225 26.75 2.62 -18.23
N VAL A 226 26.00 1.58 -18.60
CA VAL A 226 24.97 0.97 -17.76
C VAL A 226 25.62 0.44 -16.48
N PRO A 227 24.96 0.53 -15.29
CA PRO A 227 25.48 -0.10 -14.08
C PRO A 227 25.75 -1.59 -14.30
N PRO A 228 26.87 -2.11 -13.78
CA PRO A 228 27.24 -3.50 -13.99
C PRO A 228 26.35 -4.46 -13.19
N LEU A 229 26.31 -5.73 -13.60
CA LEU A 229 25.51 -6.78 -12.95
C LEU A 229 25.94 -7.03 -11.49
N GLU A 230 27.17 -6.67 -11.11
CA GLU A 230 27.68 -6.75 -9.73
C GLU A 230 26.80 -6.02 -8.70
N CYS A 231 26.00 -5.04 -9.12
CA CYS A 231 25.02 -4.38 -8.24
C CYS A 231 24.05 -5.38 -7.63
N SER A 232 23.67 -6.46 -8.34
CA SER A 232 22.81 -7.50 -7.83
C SER A 232 23.46 -8.29 -6.69
N LYS A 233 24.76 -8.58 -6.77
CA LYS A 233 25.49 -9.26 -5.69
C LYS A 233 25.59 -8.39 -4.43
N ILE A 234 25.81 -7.09 -4.61
CA ILE A 234 25.80 -6.13 -3.49
C ILE A 234 24.41 -6.07 -2.85
N CYS A 235 23.34 -6.08 -3.66
CA CYS A 235 21.97 -6.12 -3.16
C CYS A 235 21.69 -7.38 -2.32
N ILE A 236 22.07 -8.56 -2.81
CA ILE A 236 21.97 -9.82 -2.06
C ILE A 236 22.71 -9.70 -0.72
N GLN A 237 23.95 -9.21 -0.74
CA GLN A 237 24.75 -9.09 0.50
C GLN A 237 24.11 -8.13 1.50
N GLN A 238 23.54 -7.02 1.03
CA GLN A 238 22.82 -6.08 1.90
C GLN A 238 21.55 -6.70 2.48
N LEU A 239 20.79 -7.47 1.68
CA LEU A 239 19.61 -8.21 2.16
C LEU A 239 19.96 -9.31 3.15
N VAL A 240 21.06 -10.05 2.93
CA VAL A 240 21.58 -11.05 3.90
C VAL A 240 21.92 -10.38 5.24
N ASN A 241 22.52 -9.18 5.21
CA ASN A 241 22.87 -8.45 6.44
C ASN A 241 21.64 -7.90 7.19
N GLU A 242 20.55 -7.65 6.50
CA GLU A 242 19.29 -7.16 7.10
C GLU A 242 18.27 -8.27 7.38
N PHE A 243 18.57 -9.50 6.98
CA PHE A 243 17.68 -10.65 7.20
C PHE A 243 17.62 -11.01 8.68
N GLU A 244 16.42 -11.11 9.23
CA GLU A 244 16.15 -11.51 10.59
C GLU A 244 15.99 -13.04 10.67
N PRO A 245 16.87 -13.78 11.38
CA PRO A 245 16.96 -15.23 11.27
C PRO A 245 15.88 -16.00 12.07
N GLU A 246 15.24 -15.40 13.08
CA GLU A 246 14.28 -16.07 13.97
C GLU A 246 12.86 -16.02 13.41
N TYR A 247 12.42 -14.85 12.95
CA TYR A 247 11.07 -14.63 12.45
C TYR A 247 11.04 -14.29 10.95
N GLY A 248 12.19 -14.22 10.28
CA GLY A 248 12.27 -13.81 8.89
C GLY A 248 11.96 -12.32 8.68
N GLY A 249 12.04 -11.86 7.44
CA GLY A 249 11.88 -10.45 7.06
C GLY A 249 13.19 -9.68 7.07
N PHE A 250 13.12 -8.40 6.70
CA PHE A 250 14.29 -7.54 6.50
C PHE A 250 14.16 -6.29 7.35
N SER A 251 15.10 -6.05 8.26
CA SER A 251 15.11 -4.85 9.11
C SER A 251 16.55 -4.50 9.48
N SER A 252 16.91 -3.23 9.26
CA SER A 252 18.25 -2.71 9.60
C SER A 252 18.49 -2.52 11.09
N THR A 253 17.52 -2.73 11.96
CA THR A 253 17.63 -2.51 13.39
C THR A 253 17.08 -3.70 14.17
N TYR A 254 17.89 -4.22 15.09
CA TYR A 254 17.46 -5.15 16.14
C TYR A 254 16.43 -4.55 17.12
N MET A 255 15.92 -3.36 16.85
CA MET A 255 14.90 -2.69 17.66
C MET A 255 13.52 -2.99 17.07
N GLN A 256 12.54 -3.13 17.94
CA GLN A 256 11.11 -3.38 17.77
C GLN A 256 10.40 -2.37 16.84
N SER A 257 10.91 -2.21 15.63
CA SER A 257 10.28 -1.40 14.59
C SER A 257 9.12 -2.16 13.98
N PRO A 258 8.06 -1.51 13.52
CA PRO A 258 7.02 -2.20 12.78
C PRO A 258 7.62 -2.96 11.58
N LYS A 259 7.17 -4.21 11.39
CA LYS A 259 7.72 -5.14 10.41
C LYS A 259 6.80 -5.22 9.19
N PHE A 260 7.33 -4.84 8.03
CA PHE A 260 6.61 -4.80 6.77
C PHE A 260 6.91 -6.02 5.90
N PRO A 261 5.95 -6.51 5.09
CA PRO A 261 6.14 -7.63 4.16
C PRO A 261 7.25 -7.42 3.13
N GLN A 262 7.36 -6.24 2.55
CA GLN A 262 8.34 -5.85 1.52
C GLN A 262 8.40 -6.80 0.30
N PRO A 263 7.31 -6.99 -0.47
CA PRO A 263 7.25 -7.94 -1.59
C PRO A 263 8.29 -7.68 -2.68
N VAL A 264 8.76 -6.44 -2.82
CA VAL A 264 9.82 -6.04 -3.76
C VAL A 264 11.13 -6.81 -3.55
N ASN A 265 11.44 -7.17 -2.29
CA ASN A 265 12.60 -7.99 -1.98
C ASN A 265 12.43 -9.42 -2.50
N PHE A 266 11.23 -10.01 -2.35
CA PHE A 266 10.96 -11.38 -2.84
C PHE A 266 11.04 -11.44 -4.37
N ASN A 267 10.50 -10.45 -5.10
CA ASN A 267 10.62 -10.41 -6.55
C ASN A 267 12.09 -10.48 -7.00
N PHE A 268 12.97 -9.70 -6.35
CA PHE A 268 14.41 -9.73 -6.64
C PHE A 268 15.06 -11.06 -6.22
N LEU A 269 14.77 -11.55 -5.02
CA LEU A 269 15.39 -12.78 -4.50
C LEU A 269 15.00 -14.02 -5.32
N PHE A 270 13.73 -14.18 -5.70
CA PHE A 270 13.28 -15.27 -6.59
C PHE A 270 13.89 -15.14 -7.98
N HIS A 271 14.05 -13.92 -8.50
CA HIS A 271 14.75 -13.71 -9.76
C HIS A 271 16.21 -14.18 -9.69
N MET A 272 16.92 -13.83 -8.62
CA MET A 272 18.30 -14.25 -8.42
C MET A 272 18.43 -15.77 -8.18
N TYR A 273 17.47 -16.39 -7.50
CA TYR A 273 17.40 -17.85 -7.36
C TYR A 273 17.24 -18.53 -8.70
N ALA A 274 16.24 -18.13 -9.49
CA ALA A 274 15.94 -18.76 -10.78
C ALA A 274 17.09 -18.62 -11.79
N ARG A 275 17.94 -17.61 -11.63
CA ARG A 275 19.08 -17.35 -12.52
C ARG A 275 20.17 -18.42 -12.42
N GLN A 276 20.47 -18.90 -11.23
CA GLN A 276 21.53 -19.91 -10.96
C GLN A 276 21.16 -20.74 -9.72
N PRO A 277 20.18 -21.66 -9.82
CA PRO A 277 19.61 -22.33 -8.63
C PRO A 277 20.64 -23.10 -7.79
N ASP A 278 21.70 -23.60 -8.40
CA ASP A 278 22.74 -24.39 -7.73
C ASP A 278 23.78 -23.55 -6.96
N ALA A 279 23.81 -22.23 -7.20
CA ALA A 279 24.74 -21.35 -6.51
C ALA A 279 24.35 -21.18 -5.02
N GLU A 280 25.34 -21.07 -4.15
CA GLU A 280 25.11 -20.85 -2.71
C GLU A 280 24.33 -19.57 -2.42
N SER A 281 24.64 -18.49 -3.15
CA SER A 281 23.91 -17.22 -3.04
C SER A 281 22.45 -17.36 -3.46
N ALA A 282 22.16 -18.18 -4.47
CA ALA A 282 20.79 -18.43 -4.92
C ALA A 282 20.01 -19.25 -3.88
N ARG A 283 20.62 -20.28 -3.28
CA ARG A 283 20.00 -21.01 -2.16
C ARG A 283 19.70 -20.10 -0.97
N SER A 284 20.59 -19.13 -0.67
CA SER A 284 20.34 -18.11 0.37
C SER A 284 19.14 -17.21 -0.01
N CYS A 285 19.03 -16.80 -1.28
CA CYS A 285 17.87 -16.03 -1.76
C CYS A 285 16.57 -16.81 -1.60
N LEU A 286 16.54 -18.08 -2.00
CA LEU A 286 15.38 -18.95 -1.81
C LEU A 286 15.02 -19.10 -0.32
N HIS A 287 16.02 -19.38 0.51
CA HIS A 287 15.81 -19.56 1.95
C HIS A 287 15.20 -18.31 2.60
N MET A 288 15.78 -17.13 2.40
CA MET A 288 15.25 -15.89 2.96
C MET A 288 13.80 -15.63 2.53
N SER A 289 13.48 -15.88 1.26
CA SER A 289 12.14 -15.67 0.72
C SER A 289 11.13 -16.65 1.29
N VAL A 290 11.39 -17.95 1.16
CA VAL A 290 10.49 -19.03 1.60
C VAL A 290 10.28 -18.98 3.10
N TYR A 291 11.34 -18.78 3.87
CA TYR A 291 11.28 -18.70 5.32
C TYR A 291 10.42 -17.53 5.78
N THR A 292 10.65 -16.33 5.22
CA THR A 292 9.87 -15.14 5.56
C THR A 292 8.40 -15.30 5.20
N LEU A 293 8.10 -15.78 3.99
CA LEU A 293 6.71 -15.99 3.54
C LEU A 293 5.96 -17.00 4.42
N LYS A 294 6.61 -18.09 4.85
CA LYS A 294 6.03 -19.04 5.82
C LYS A 294 5.80 -18.39 7.18
N LYS A 295 6.76 -17.64 7.71
CA LYS A 295 6.62 -16.94 9.00
C LYS A 295 5.51 -15.90 8.98
N MET A 296 5.35 -15.17 7.88
CA MET A 296 4.25 -14.22 7.71
C MET A 296 2.89 -14.93 7.70
N SER A 297 2.76 -16.04 6.96
CA SER A 297 1.50 -16.78 6.88
C SER A 297 1.13 -17.50 8.18
N PHE A 298 2.09 -17.79 9.06
CA PHE A 298 1.82 -18.32 10.40
C PHE A 298 1.54 -17.21 11.43
N GLY A 299 1.97 -15.98 11.15
CA GLY A 299 1.80 -14.83 12.05
C GLY A 299 0.36 -14.32 12.10
N GLY A 300 0.10 -13.40 13.05
CA GLY A 300 -1.19 -12.72 13.15
C GLY A 300 -1.39 -11.61 12.11
N ILE A 301 -0.35 -11.29 11.31
CA ILE A 301 -0.48 -10.45 10.13
C ILE A 301 -1.36 -11.12 9.06
N HIS A 302 -1.43 -12.44 9.05
CA HIS A 302 -2.36 -13.23 8.26
C HIS A 302 -3.68 -13.41 9.01
N ASP A 303 -4.81 -13.12 8.39
CA ASP A 303 -6.13 -13.32 8.98
C ASP A 303 -6.60 -14.77 8.81
N HIS A 304 -6.26 -15.63 9.72
CA HIS A 304 -6.56 -17.07 9.69
C HIS A 304 -8.08 -17.43 9.63
N VAL A 305 -8.96 -16.48 9.86
CA VAL A 305 -10.41 -16.68 9.81
C VAL A 305 -11.05 -16.04 8.59
N GLY A 306 -10.64 -14.83 8.22
CA GLY A 306 -11.25 -14.05 7.15
C GLY A 306 -10.37 -13.89 5.94
N GLN A 307 -9.15 -14.47 5.99
CA GLN A 307 -8.22 -14.53 4.88
C GLN A 307 -7.55 -13.18 4.56
N GLY A 308 -6.50 -13.22 3.74
CA GLY A 308 -5.71 -12.05 3.36
C GLY A 308 -4.79 -11.53 4.47
N PHE A 309 -3.99 -10.53 4.16
CA PHE A 309 -2.93 -10.01 5.01
C PHE A 309 -3.20 -8.58 5.46
N SER A 310 -2.88 -8.29 6.72
CA SER A 310 -2.78 -6.93 7.23
C SER A 310 -1.52 -6.24 6.70
N ARG A 311 -1.48 -4.91 6.78
CA ARG A 311 -0.45 -4.07 6.18
C ARG A 311 0.95 -4.29 6.74
N TYR A 312 1.10 -4.41 8.07
CA TYR A 312 2.35 -4.67 8.77
C TYR A 312 2.08 -5.21 10.17
N ALA A 313 3.10 -5.83 10.77
CA ALA A 313 3.08 -6.18 12.18
C ALA A 313 3.68 -5.04 13.02
N THR A 314 3.09 -4.76 14.18
CA THR A 314 3.59 -3.73 15.12
C THR A 314 4.81 -4.21 15.90
N ASP A 315 5.11 -5.50 15.83
CA ASP A 315 6.23 -6.18 16.49
C ASP A 315 7.15 -6.90 15.49
N SER A 316 8.22 -7.49 16.01
CA SER A 316 9.20 -8.25 15.21
C SER A 316 8.81 -9.70 14.93
N GLU A 317 7.75 -10.20 15.60
CA GLU A 317 7.36 -11.62 15.62
C GLU A 317 6.27 -11.94 14.58
N TRP A 318 5.79 -10.95 13.78
CA TRP A 318 4.61 -11.00 12.92
C TRP A 318 3.30 -11.27 13.69
N HIS A 319 3.26 -10.98 15.01
CA HIS A 319 2.17 -11.38 15.88
C HIS A 319 1.00 -10.39 15.85
N VAL A 320 1.18 -9.17 16.35
CA VAL A 320 0.12 -8.18 16.43
C VAL A 320 0.19 -7.26 15.21
N PRO A 321 -0.78 -7.32 14.28
CA PRO A 321 -0.77 -6.46 13.13
C PRO A 321 -1.32 -5.06 13.44
N HIS A 322 -1.00 -4.08 12.59
CA HIS A 322 -1.91 -2.99 12.30
C HIS A 322 -2.99 -3.55 11.38
N PHE A 323 -4.23 -3.61 11.87
CA PHE A 323 -5.29 -4.44 11.28
C PHE A 323 -5.84 -3.95 9.94
N GLU A 324 -5.29 -2.86 9.39
CA GLU A 324 -5.61 -2.36 8.05
C GLU A 324 -5.20 -3.36 6.97
N LYS A 325 -6.09 -3.64 5.99
CA LYS A 325 -5.79 -4.52 4.85
C LYS A 325 -5.80 -3.72 3.57
N MET A 326 -4.65 -3.65 2.89
CA MET A 326 -4.45 -2.86 1.68
C MET A 326 -4.48 -3.73 0.43
N LEU A 327 -5.13 -3.28 -0.64
CA LEU A 327 -5.19 -3.99 -1.92
C LEU A 327 -3.80 -4.22 -2.52
N TYR A 328 -2.91 -3.22 -2.44
CA TYR A 328 -1.56 -3.31 -3.00
C TYR A 328 -0.71 -4.39 -2.34
N ASP A 329 -0.91 -4.66 -1.04
CA ASP A 329 -0.22 -5.75 -0.34
C ASP A 329 -0.73 -7.10 -0.85
N GLN A 330 -2.05 -7.26 -0.98
CA GLN A 330 -2.65 -8.52 -1.44
C GLN A 330 -2.13 -8.91 -2.83
N GLY A 331 -2.14 -7.97 -3.80
CA GLY A 331 -1.69 -8.24 -5.16
C GLY A 331 -0.22 -8.65 -5.25
N GLN A 332 0.65 -7.95 -4.53
CA GLN A 332 2.08 -8.24 -4.50
C GLN A 332 2.40 -9.54 -3.77
N LEU A 333 1.75 -9.79 -2.61
CA LEU A 333 1.93 -11.03 -1.85
C LEU A 333 1.45 -12.24 -2.63
N MET A 334 0.31 -12.15 -3.33
CA MET A 334 -0.19 -13.23 -4.17
C MET A 334 0.85 -13.66 -5.22
N LYS A 335 1.52 -12.68 -5.87
CA LYS A 335 2.64 -12.98 -6.78
C LYS A 335 3.82 -13.62 -6.04
N SER A 336 4.20 -13.11 -4.87
CA SER A 336 5.33 -13.64 -4.10
C SER A 336 5.09 -15.09 -3.66
N TYR A 337 3.87 -15.44 -3.24
CA TYR A 337 3.49 -16.81 -2.91
C TYR A 337 3.44 -17.71 -4.15
N ALA A 338 3.05 -17.17 -5.31
CA ALA A 338 3.11 -17.93 -6.57
C ALA A 338 4.56 -18.21 -7.00
N ASP A 339 5.48 -17.25 -6.87
CA ASP A 339 6.91 -17.47 -7.09
C ASP A 339 7.48 -18.53 -6.14
N ALA A 340 7.06 -18.50 -4.86
CA ALA A 340 7.46 -19.53 -3.88
C ALA A 340 6.96 -20.92 -4.26
N TYR A 341 5.71 -21.05 -4.70
CA TYR A 341 5.16 -22.30 -5.23
C TYR A 341 5.95 -22.78 -6.46
N LEU A 342 6.21 -21.90 -7.41
CA LEU A 342 6.96 -22.26 -8.62
C LEU A 342 8.40 -22.66 -8.32
N ALA A 343 9.02 -22.09 -7.29
CA ALA A 343 10.39 -22.41 -6.86
C ALA A 343 10.48 -23.73 -6.09
N THR A 344 9.48 -24.05 -5.25
CA THR A 344 9.57 -25.16 -4.28
C THR A 344 8.65 -26.35 -4.58
N LYS A 345 7.56 -26.11 -5.30
CA LYS A 345 6.44 -27.06 -5.49
C LYS A 345 5.74 -27.47 -4.19
N ASP A 346 5.84 -26.63 -3.16
CA ASP A 346 5.17 -26.83 -1.88
C ASP A 346 3.71 -26.31 -1.98
N ASP A 347 2.74 -27.22 -1.92
CA ASP A 347 1.32 -26.93 -2.04
C ASP A 347 0.80 -26.01 -0.91
N PHE A 348 1.56 -25.86 0.18
CA PHE A 348 1.28 -24.86 1.20
C PHE A 348 1.11 -23.45 0.61
N PHE A 349 1.93 -23.10 -0.38
CA PHE A 349 1.83 -21.78 -1.03
C PHE A 349 0.60 -21.65 -1.94
N VAL A 350 0.09 -22.77 -2.48
CA VAL A 350 -1.20 -22.79 -3.21
C VAL A 350 -2.35 -22.43 -2.26
N GLU A 351 -2.36 -23.00 -1.05
CA GLU A 351 -3.39 -22.69 -0.05
C GLU A 351 -3.39 -21.19 0.29
N ILE A 352 -2.22 -20.53 0.36
CA ILE A 352 -2.12 -19.08 0.64
C ILE A 352 -2.53 -18.23 -0.59
N ILE A 353 -2.22 -18.65 -1.80
CA ILE A 353 -2.70 -17.98 -3.03
C ILE A 353 -4.23 -17.98 -3.06
N ASP A 354 -4.85 -19.13 -2.80
CA ASP A 354 -6.30 -19.27 -2.75
C ASP A 354 -6.92 -18.46 -1.62
N ASP A 355 -6.25 -18.37 -0.48
CA ASP A 355 -6.65 -17.56 0.67
C ASP A 355 -6.72 -16.07 0.31
N VAL A 356 -5.64 -15.50 -0.22
CA VAL A 356 -5.58 -14.10 -0.65
C VAL A 356 -6.59 -13.81 -1.76
N ALA A 357 -6.68 -14.68 -2.77
CA ALA A 357 -7.62 -14.53 -3.87
C ALA A 357 -9.07 -14.52 -3.38
N THR A 358 -9.42 -15.43 -2.45
CA THR A 358 -10.75 -15.49 -1.86
C THR A 358 -11.10 -14.20 -1.14
N TYR A 359 -10.18 -13.66 -0.34
CA TYR A 359 -10.38 -12.39 0.37
C TYR A 359 -10.65 -11.23 -0.60
N VAL A 360 -9.77 -11.01 -1.57
CA VAL A 360 -9.91 -9.85 -2.47
C VAL A 360 -11.16 -9.94 -3.35
N ILE A 361 -11.51 -11.14 -3.83
CA ILE A 361 -12.70 -11.35 -4.67
C ILE A 361 -13.99 -11.19 -3.88
N ARG A 362 -14.03 -11.64 -2.62
CA ARG A 362 -15.20 -11.60 -1.77
C ARG A 362 -15.43 -10.23 -1.15
N ASP A 363 -14.36 -9.57 -0.65
CA ASP A 363 -14.47 -8.40 0.23
C ASP A 363 -14.07 -7.08 -0.43
N LEU A 364 -13.16 -7.11 -1.41
CA LEU A 364 -12.66 -5.89 -2.06
C LEU A 364 -13.13 -5.70 -3.51
N ARG A 365 -13.84 -6.66 -4.11
CA ARG A 365 -14.26 -6.55 -5.51
C ARG A 365 -15.59 -5.80 -5.65
N HIS A 366 -15.61 -4.82 -6.55
CA HIS A 366 -16.83 -4.21 -7.08
C HIS A 366 -17.47 -5.12 -8.14
N GLU A 367 -18.80 -5.09 -8.28
CA GLU A 367 -19.54 -5.92 -9.24
C GLU A 367 -19.14 -5.68 -10.71
N GLU A 368 -18.76 -4.43 -11.06
CA GLU A 368 -18.24 -4.06 -12.38
C GLU A 368 -16.80 -4.50 -12.64
N GLY A 369 -16.13 -5.14 -11.68
CA GLY A 369 -14.81 -5.79 -11.84
C GLY A 369 -13.62 -5.09 -11.19
N GLY A 370 -13.69 -3.81 -10.87
CA GLY A 370 -12.63 -3.09 -10.14
C GLY A 370 -12.51 -3.52 -8.68
N PHE A 371 -11.38 -3.22 -8.05
CA PHE A 371 -11.12 -3.56 -6.65
C PHE A 371 -10.95 -2.30 -5.81
N TYR A 372 -11.62 -2.27 -4.65
CA TYR A 372 -11.52 -1.23 -3.63
C TYR A 372 -10.14 -1.20 -2.98
N SER A 373 -9.77 -0.06 -2.38
CA SER A 373 -8.39 0.17 -1.94
C SER A 373 -8.05 -0.48 -0.61
N ALA A 374 -8.95 -0.51 0.38
CA ALA A 374 -8.58 -0.99 1.71
C ALA A 374 -9.79 -1.26 2.62
N GLU A 375 -9.59 -2.06 3.68
CA GLU A 375 -10.42 -2.07 4.89
C GLU A 375 -9.64 -1.40 6.04
N ASP A 376 -10.35 -0.55 6.82
CA ASP A 376 -9.82 0.20 7.97
C ASP A 376 -9.31 -0.76 9.08
N ALA A 377 -8.32 -0.35 9.85
CA ALA A 377 -7.87 -1.07 11.04
C ALA A 377 -8.90 -1.03 12.17
N ASP A 378 -9.71 0.04 12.22
CA ASP A 378 -10.62 0.36 13.29
C ASP A 378 -12.06 -0.09 12.98
N SER A 379 -12.71 -0.67 13.97
CA SER A 379 -14.14 -1.03 13.91
C SER A 379 -14.82 -0.81 15.25
N TYR A 380 -16.16 -0.73 15.23
CA TYR A 380 -16.92 -0.71 16.47
C TYR A 380 -16.90 -2.08 17.15
N PRO A 381 -16.62 -2.18 18.46
CA PRO A 381 -16.63 -3.46 19.17
C PRO A 381 -17.99 -4.15 19.16
N THR A 382 -19.08 -3.38 19.18
CA THR A 382 -20.47 -3.81 19.14
C THR A 382 -21.30 -2.79 18.33
N HIS A 383 -22.51 -3.17 17.91
CA HIS A 383 -23.38 -2.28 17.10
C HIS A 383 -23.86 -1.04 17.86
N ASP A 384 -23.87 -1.07 19.19
CA ASP A 384 -24.23 0.03 20.08
C ASP A 384 -23.01 0.83 20.59
N ALA A 385 -21.79 0.46 20.19
CA ALA A 385 -20.60 1.19 20.59
C ALA A 385 -20.51 2.55 19.87
N HIS A 386 -20.02 3.58 20.58
CA HIS A 386 -19.86 4.93 20.05
C HIS A 386 -18.42 5.27 19.65
N THR A 387 -17.46 4.42 20.02
CA THR A 387 -16.04 4.59 19.68
C THR A 387 -15.51 3.35 19.00
N LYS A 388 -14.79 3.54 17.90
CA LYS A 388 -14.06 2.49 17.23
C LYS A 388 -12.83 2.09 18.05
N LYS A 389 -12.37 0.87 17.84
CA LYS A 389 -11.11 0.34 18.39
C LYS A 389 -10.38 -0.43 17.32
N GLU A 390 -9.06 -0.31 17.35
CA GLU A 390 -8.20 -1.06 16.46
C GLU A 390 -8.33 -2.57 16.72
N GLY A 391 -8.48 -3.35 15.66
CA GLY A 391 -8.56 -4.80 15.73
C GLY A 391 -9.86 -5.39 16.32
N ALA A 392 -10.84 -4.58 16.73
CA ALA A 392 -12.05 -5.08 17.41
C ALA A 392 -12.81 -6.14 16.62
N PHE A 393 -12.83 -6.03 15.28
CA PHE A 393 -13.43 -7.01 14.39
C PHE A 393 -12.69 -8.35 14.39
N TYR A 394 -11.36 -8.34 14.53
CA TYR A 394 -10.50 -9.50 14.27
C TYR A 394 -10.16 -10.34 15.48
N VAL A 395 -10.09 -9.74 16.68
CA VAL A 395 -9.59 -10.40 17.90
C VAL A 395 -10.66 -11.19 18.65
N TRP A 396 -10.20 -12.17 19.43
CA TRP A 396 -11.07 -13.13 20.13
C TRP A 396 -10.72 -13.26 21.61
N SER A 397 -11.71 -13.47 22.47
CA SER A 397 -11.47 -14.00 23.81
C SER A 397 -11.46 -15.54 23.81
N ALA A 398 -10.74 -16.15 24.72
CA ALA A 398 -10.71 -17.59 24.85
C ALA A 398 -12.10 -18.17 25.16
N THR A 399 -12.88 -17.49 26.00
CA THR A 399 -14.26 -17.87 26.34
C THR A 399 -15.17 -17.89 25.11
N GLU A 400 -15.05 -16.88 24.24
CA GLU A 400 -15.83 -16.79 23.00
C GLU A 400 -15.48 -17.95 22.05
N ILE A 401 -14.21 -18.22 21.79
CA ILE A 401 -13.76 -19.35 20.97
C ILE A 401 -14.27 -20.67 21.52
N LYS A 402 -14.12 -20.95 22.83
CA LYS A 402 -14.56 -22.20 23.45
C LYS A 402 -16.07 -22.39 23.39
N SER A 403 -16.84 -21.31 23.51
CA SER A 403 -18.31 -21.34 23.38
C SER A 403 -18.74 -21.69 21.95
N LEU A 404 -18.17 -20.99 20.95
CA LEU A 404 -18.50 -21.18 19.52
C LEU A 404 -18.07 -22.56 19.01
N LEU A 405 -16.92 -23.05 19.45
CA LEU A 405 -16.32 -24.32 19.03
C LEU A 405 -16.57 -25.47 20.02
N SER A 406 -17.68 -25.41 20.76
CA SER A 406 -18.02 -26.42 21.79
C SER A 406 -18.44 -27.78 21.23
N LYS A 407 -18.64 -27.89 19.90
CA LYS A 407 -19.01 -29.12 19.20
C LYS A 407 -17.92 -30.18 19.36
N LYS A 408 -18.29 -31.41 19.72
CA LYS A 408 -17.41 -32.59 19.70
C LYS A 408 -17.14 -33.02 18.26
N ILE A 409 -15.95 -33.58 17.99
CA ILE A 409 -15.58 -34.09 16.66
C ILE A 409 -16.36 -35.33 16.26
N SER A 410 -16.76 -36.16 17.23
CA SER A 410 -17.73 -37.28 17.07
C SER A 410 -18.47 -37.53 18.38
N ASP A 411 -19.55 -38.29 18.34
CA ASP A 411 -20.37 -38.64 19.53
C ASP A 411 -19.55 -39.47 20.57
N GLU A 412 -18.61 -40.28 20.10
CA GLU A 412 -17.76 -41.14 20.95
C GLU A 412 -16.51 -40.38 21.44
N SER A 413 -16.17 -39.24 20.87
CA SER A 413 -14.97 -38.46 21.22
C SER A 413 -15.22 -37.51 22.38
N HIS A 414 -14.24 -37.37 23.26
CA HIS A 414 -14.21 -36.29 24.27
C HIS A 414 -13.62 -34.98 23.70
N VAL A 415 -12.90 -35.04 22.56
CA VAL A 415 -12.21 -33.90 21.90
C VAL A 415 -13.26 -32.98 21.24
N LYS A 416 -13.16 -31.69 21.48
CA LYS A 416 -13.97 -30.65 20.85
C LYS A 416 -13.18 -29.92 19.79
N LEU A 417 -13.85 -29.25 18.86
CA LEU A 417 -13.20 -28.35 17.90
C LEU A 417 -12.37 -27.27 18.60
N SER A 418 -12.83 -26.78 19.77
CA SER A 418 -12.08 -25.82 20.58
C SER A 418 -10.72 -26.37 21.06
N ASP A 419 -10.61 -27.66 21.34
CA ASP A 419 -9.37 -28.24 21.86
C ASP A 419 -8.30 -28.26 20.76
N ILE A 420 -8.70 -28.65 19.54
CA ILE A 420 -7.83 -28.63 18.36
C ILE A 420 -7.42 -27.19 18.05
N PHE A 421 -8.38 -26.27 17.95
CA PHE A 421 -8.15 -24.89 17.58
C PHE A 421 -7.29 -24.13 18.60
N CYS A 422 -7.61 -24.25 19.90
CA CYS A 422 -6.86 -23.58 20.95
C CYS A 422 -5.43 -24.07 21.06
N HIS A 423 -5.18 -25.36 20.80
CA HIS A 423 -3.83 -25.91 20.77
C HIS A 423 -3.05 -25.37 19.56
N HIS A 424 -3.64 -25.43 18.36
CA HIS A 424 -3.00 -24.99 17.11
C HIS A 424 -2.60 -23.51 17.16
N PHE A 425 -3.53 -22.63 17.59
CA PHE A 425 -3.34 -21.19 17.66
C PHE A 425 -2.87 -20.66 19.02
N ASN A 426 -2.53 -21.52 19.97
CA ASN A 426 -2.06 -21.16 21.32
C ASN A 426 -2.96 -20.11 22.02
N ILE A 427 -4.25 -20.39 22.06
CA ILE A 427 -5.22 -19.49 22.67
C ILE A 427 -5.06 -19.48 24.20
N LYS A 428 -4.89 -18.29 24.76
CA LYS A 428 -4.68 -18.07 26.19
C LYS A 428 -5.92 -17.45 26.86
N GLU A 429 -6.26 -17.89 28.05
CA GLU A 429 -7.37 -17.32 28.84
C GLU A 429 -7.16 -15.84 29.15
N SER A 430 -5.92 -15.44 29.41
CA SER A 430 -5.54 -14.05 29.67
C SER A 430 -5.38 -13.19 28.39
N GLY A 431 -5.55 -13.78 27.20
CA GLY A 431 -5.12 -13.21 25.95
C GLY A 431 -3.63 -13.45 25.66
N ASN A 432 -3.23 -13.38 24.40
CA ASN A 432 -1.84 -13.62 23.99
C ASN A 432 -1.07 -12.35 23.61
N VAL A 433 -1.73 -11.18 23.61
CA VAL A 433 -1.12 -9.89 23.31
C VAL A 433 -0.34 -9.37 24.53
N LYS A 434 0.93 -9.06 24.34
CA LYS A 434 1.81 -8.51 25.38
C LYS A 434 1.57 -6.99 25.51
N SER A 435 1.75 -6.42 26.70
CA SER A 435 1.45 -5.00 26.96
C SER A 435 2.26 -4.00 26.11
N TYR A 436 3.47 -4.38 25.67
CA TYR A 436 4.27 -3.54 24.80
C TYR A 436 3.79 -3.56 23.32
N GLN A 437 3.01 -4.59 22.92
CA GLN A 437 2.38 -4.71 21.60
C GLN A 437 1.03 -3.98 21.53
N ASP A 438 0.48 -3.55 22.65
CA ASP A 438 -0.81 -2.87 22.78
C ASP A 438 -0.67 -1.57 23.61
N PRO A 439 -0.05 -0.53 23.04
CA PRO A 439 0.22 0.71 23.76
C PRO A 439 -1.06 1.46 24.19
N HIS A 440 -2.19 1.19 23.54
CA HIS A 440 -3.49 1.80 23.85
C HIS A 440 -4.33 0.96 24.83
N GLY A 441 -3.94 -0.29 25.10
CA GLY A 441 -4.66 -1.21 26.00
C GLY A 441 -5.99 -1.74 25.47
N GLU A 442 -6.19 -1.70 24.15
CA GLU A 442 -7.42 -2.08 23.47
C GLU A 442 -7.57 -3.59 23.27
N LEU A 443 -6.45 -4.31 23.26
CA LEU A 443 -6.34 -5.75 23.01
C LEU A 443 -6.23 -6.57 24.30
N ARG A 444 -6.38 -5.95 25.46
CA ARG A 444 -6.25 -6.63 26.75
C ARG A 444 -7.24 -7.77 26.88
N GLY A 445 -6.74 -8.98 27.22
CA GLY A 445 -7.56 -10.19 27.35
C GLY A 445 -8.03 -10.78 26.02
N LYS A 446 -7.48 -10.31 24.91
CA LYS A 446 -7.79 -10.78 23.56
C LYS A 446 -6.65 -11.64 23.01
N ASN A 447 -6.99 -12.52 22.09
CA ASN A 447 -6.07 -13.32 21.31
C ASN A 447 -6.08 -12.84 19.86
N VAL A 448 -4.90 -12.59 19.30
CA VAL A 448 -4.61 -12.51 17.89
C VAL A 448 -4.19 -13.92 17.46
N LEU A 449 -4.79 -14.45 16.41
CA LEU A 449 -4.52 -15.81 15.98
C LEU A 449 -3.14 -15.90 15.34
N ILE A 450 -2.30 -16.82 15.81
CA ILE A 450 -1.01 -17.17 15.24
C ILE A 450 -0.88 -18.69 15.21
N THR A 451 -0.41 -19.25 14.12
CA THR A 451 -0.08 -20.67 14.04
C THR A 451 1.16 -20.92 14.91
N HIS A 452 0.96 -21.48 16.08
CA HIS A 452 2.01 -21.72 17.07
C HIS A 452 2.58 -23.12 16.94
N ASN A 453 1.71 -24.12 16.79
CA ASN A 453 2.10 -25.51 16.62
C ASN A 453 1.89 -25.92 15.15
N GLU A 454 2.86 -26.65 14.59
CA GLU A 454 2.71 -27.24 13.27
C GLU A 454 1.52 -28.22 13.23
N ILE A 455 0.99 -28.45 12.05
CA ILE A 455 -0.23 -29.28 11.90
C ILE A 455 -0.01 -30.71 12.39
N GLU A 456 1.19 -31.27 12.17
CA GLU A 456 1.58 -32.59 12.62
C GLU A 456 1.63 -32.68 14.14
N GLU A 457 2.11 -31.64 14.81
CA GLU A 457 2.16 -31.54 16.27
C GLU A 457 0.75 -31.47 16.85
N THR A 458 -0.10 -30.63 16.24
CA THR A 458 -1.50 -30.52 16.64
C THR A 458 -2.24 -31.86 16.43
N ALA A 459 -2.06 -32.51 15.30
CA ALA A 459 -2.66 -33.83 14.98
C ALA A 459 -2.25 -34.89 16.03
N LYS A 460 -0.96 -34.94 16.38
CA LYS A 460 -0.44 -35.83 17.42
C LYS A 460 -1.04 -35.52 18.80
N HIS A 461 -1.18 -34.26 19.16
CA HIS A 461 -1.75 -33.85 20.46
C HIS A 461 -3.18 -34.33 20.65
N VAL A 462 -3.99 -34.28 19.61
CA VAL A 462 -5.42 -34.67 19.66
C VAL A 462 -5.65 -36.12 19.17
N ASN A 463 -4.61 -36.85 18.84
CA ASN A 463 -4.63 -38.23 18.34
C ASN A 463 -5.52 -38.41 17.08
N LEU A 464 -5.30 -37.51 16.10
CA LEU A 464 -5.95 -37.51 14.78
C LEU A 464 -4.90 -37.61 13.67
N SER A 465 -5.32 -37.92 12.45
CA SER A 465 -4.47 -37.75 11.26
C SER A 465 -4.32 -36.25 10.91
N VAL A 466 -3.29 -35.93 10.15
CA VAL A 466 -3.05 -34.57 9.66
C VAL A 466 -4.23 -34.07 8.83
N GLU A 467 -4.78 -34.91 7.96
CA GLU A 467 -5.91 -34.56 7.10
C GLU A 467 -7.22 -34.31 7.88
N GLU A 468 -7.50 -35.12 8.88
CA GLU A 468 -8.66 -34.89 9.78
C GLU A 468 -8.47 -33.58 10.56
N THR A 469 -7.26 -33.32 11.07
CA THR A 469 -6.93 -32.11 11.83
C THR A 469 -7.11 -30.87 10.95
N LYS A 470 -6.61 -30.88 9.69
CA LYS A 470 -6.84 -29.82 8.71
C LYS A 470 -8.34 -29.60 8.46
N THR A 471 -9.11 -30.67 8.33
CA THR A 471 -10.57 -30.61 8.09
C THR A 471 -11.28 -29.94 9.27
N TYR A 472 -10.97 -30.33 10.50
CA TYR A 472 -11.56 -29.74 11.69
C TYR A 472 -11.14 -28.29 11.93
N LEU A 473 -9.90 -27.92 11.60
CA LEU A 473 -9.45 -26.52 11.66
C LEU A 473 -10.19 -25.67 10.62
N LYS A 474 -10.39 -26.16 9.39
CA LYS A 474 -11.21 -25.48 8.38
C LYS A 474 -12.68 -25.31 8.83
N GLU A 475 -13.27 -26.33 9.45
CA GLU A 475 -14.61 -26.25 10.05
C GLU A 475 -14.66 -25.20 11.17
N ALA A 476 -13.69 -25.19 12.07
CA ALA A 476 -13.58 -24.22 13.14
C ALA A 476 -13.45 -22.78 12.62
N CYS A 477 -12.58 -22.54 11.65
CA CYS A 477 -12.45 -21.24 10.99
C CYS A 477 -13.78 -20.80 10.33
N SER A 478 -14.51 -21.71 9.67
CA SER A 478 -15.82 -21.41 9.07
C SER A 478 -16.85 -20.99 10.10
N ILE A 479 -16.91 -21.65 11.27
CA ILE A 479 -17.79 -21.27 12.37
C ILE A 479 -17.43 -19.88 12.90
N LEU A 480 -16.15 -19.63 13.12
CA LEU A 480 -15.65 -18.33 13.60
C LEU A 480 -15.88 -17.21 12.57
N TYR A 481 -15.68 -17.48 11.28
CA TYR A 481 -15.99 -16.54 10.21
C TYR A 481 -17.46 -16.12 10.22
N LYS A 482 -18.36 -17.08 10.33
CA LYS A 482 -19.81 -16.82 10.43
C LYS A 482 -20.15 -15.98 11.68
N ALA A 483 -19.55 -16.29 12.83
CA ALA A 483 -19.75 -15.53 14.05
C ALA A 483 -19.21 -14.10 13.92
N ARG A 484 -18.02 -13.95 13.34
CA ARG A 484 -17.37 -12.66 13.11
C ARG A 484 -18.16 -11.78 12.11
N SER A 485 -18.77 -12.38 11.11
CA SER A 485 -19.60 -11.66 10.12
C SER A 485 -20.81 -10.94 10.74
N ALA A 486 -21.20 -11.29 11.97
CA ALA A 486 -22.23 -10.58 12.72
C ALA A 486 -21.69 -9.36 13.51
N ARG A 487 -20.37 -9.15 13.56
CA ARG A 487 -19.77 -7.97 14.19
C ARG A 487 -19.82 -6.77 13.25
N PRO A 488 -19.78 -5.52 13.79
CA PRO A 488 -19.56 -4.34 12.95
C PRO A 488 -18.27 -4.46 12.13
N ARG A 489 -18.39 -4.42 10.80
CA ARG A 489 -17.21 -4.52 9.92
C ARG A 489 -16.36 -3.25 9.97
N PRO A 490 -15.05 -3.36 9.74
CA PRO A 490 -14.20 -2.22 9.43
C PRO A 490 -14.77 -1.42 8.25
N HIS A 491 -14.48 -0.12 8.23
CA HIS A 491 -14.91 0.72 7.12
C HIS A 491 -14.15 0.32 5.84
N LEU A 492 -14.90 0.13 4.75
CA LEU A 492 -14.33 -0.10 3.43
C LEU A 492 -13.97 1.25 2.81
N ASP A 493 -12.69 1.48 2.52
CA ASP A 493 -12.27 2.59 1.66
C ASP A 493 -12.61 2.22 0.21
N ASP A 494 -13.77 2.64 -0.24
CA ASP A 494 -14.38 2.30 -1.53
C ASP A 494 -13.78 3.06 -2.73
N LYS A 495 -12.66 3.72 -2.53
CA LYS A 495 -11.81 4.24 -3.59
C LYS A 495 -11.28 3.09 -4.44
N ILE A 496 -11.35 3.21 -5.76
CA ILE A 496 -10.73 2.30 -6.70
C ILE A 496 -9.53 3.02 -7.30
N ILE A 497 -8.32 2.66 -6.83
CA ILE A 497 -7.06 3.29 -7.23
C ILE A 497 -6.47 2.52 -8.41
N THR A 498 -6.16 3.24 -9.48
CA THR A 498 -5.68 2.68 -10.75
C THR A 498 -4.39 1.87 -10.58
N ALA A 499 -3.39 2.43 -9.90
CA ALA A 499 -2.11 1.75 -9.63
C ALA A 499 -2.32 0.42 -8.88
N TRP A 500 -3.13 0.42 -7.82
CA TRP A 500 -3.35 -0.77 -7.01
C TRP A 500 -4.16 -1.85 -7.75
N ASN A 501 -5.05 -1.42 -8.65
CA ASN A 501 -5.73 -2.34 -9.56
C ASN A 501 -4.76 -2.95 -10.58
N GLY A 502 -3.72 -2.23 -11.01
CA GLY A 502 -2.62 -2.82 -11.80
C GLY A 502 -1.88 -3.92 -11.04
N LEU A 503 -1.59 -3.72 -9.75
CA LEU A 503 -0.91 -4.72 -8.93
C LEU A 503 -1.76 -5.97 -8.67
N ILE A 504 -3.07 -5.82 -8.40
CA ILE A 504 -3.93 -6.99 -8.18
C ILE A 504 -4.21 -7.75 -9.49
N ILE A 505 -4.28 -7.07 -10.64
CA ILE A 505 -4.34 -7.73 -11.96
C ILE A 505 -3.11 -8.62 -12.14
N SER A 506 -1.89 -8.10 -11.86
CA SER A 506 -0.65 -8.89 -11.91
C SER A 506 -0.71 -10.10 -10.98
N GLY A 507 -1.14 -9.91 -9.71
CA GLY A 507 -1.23 -10.99 -8.72
C GLY A 507 -2.22 -12.10 -9.12
N LEU A 508 -3.42 -11.73 -9.54
CA LEU A 508 -4.48 -12.68 -9.97
C LEU A 508 -4.10 -13.41 -11.25
N ALA A 509 -3.54 -12.71 -12.24
CA ALA A 509 -3.13 -13.30 -13.50
C ALA A 509 -1.98 -14.31 -13.31
N PHE A 510 -0.90 -13.87 -12.65
CA PHE A 510 0.28 -14.69 -12.43
C PHE A 510 -0.02 -15.87 -11.47
N GLY A 511 -0.71 -15.59 -10.35
CA GLY A 511 -1.11 -16.62 -9.40
C GLY A 511 -2.06 -17.64 -10.03
N GLY A 512 -3.07 -17.17 -10.77
CA GLY A 512 -4.02 -18.04 -11.49
C GLY A 512 -3.33 -18.95 -12.51
N ALA A 513 -2.37 -18.43 -13.28
CA ALA A 513 -1.61 -19.24 -14.24
C ALA A 513 -0.71 -20.28 -13.53
N ALA A 514 -0.02 -19.90 -12.44
CA ALA A 514 0.87 -20.78 -11.68
C ALA A 514 0.16 -22.01 -11.10
N ILE A 515 -1.06 -21.83 -10.59
CA ILE A 515 -1.86 -22.92 -9.99
C ILE A 515 -2.95 -23.47 -10.94
N ASN A 516 -2.98 -23.02 -12.19
CA ASN A 516 -3.98 -23.40 -13.21
C ASN A 516 -5.43 -23.10 -12.79
N ASN A 517 -5.67 -21.97 -12.17
CA ASN A 517 -7.00 -21.49 -11.77
C ASN A 517 -7.52 -20.40 -12.73
N LYS A 518 -8.37 -20.81 -13.68
CA LYS A 518 -8.93 -19.91 -14.71
C LYS A 518 -9.82 -18.80 -14.11
N GLN A 519 -10.48 -19.05 -12.97
CA GLN A 519 -11.36 -18.06 -12.35
C GLN A 519 -10.56 -16.81 -11.90
N TYR A 520 -9.33 -16.98 -11.41
CA TYR A 520 -8.50 -15.86 -11.01
C TYR A 520 -8.06 -15.02 -12.21
N ILE A 521 -7.73 -15.68 -13.32
CA ILE A 521 -7.41 -15.00 -14.59
C ILE A 521 -8.62 -14.23 -15.10
N GLU A 522 -9.83 -14.80 -15.05
CA GLU A 522 -11.08 -14.10 -15.41
C GLU A 522 -11.31 -12.85 -14.54
N ARG A 523 -11.02 -12.91 -13.22
CA ARG A 523 -11.14 -11.73 -12.34
C ARG A 523 -10.12 -10.66 -12.70
N ALA A 524 -8.91 -11.04 -13.12
CA ALA A 524 -7.91 -10.09 -13.64
C ALA A 524 -8.37 -9.45 -14.96
N VAL A 525 -9.00 -10.21 -15.85
CA VAL A 525 -9.63 -9.71 -17.09
C VAL A 525 -10.73 -8.70 -16.77
N ASP A 526 -11.62 -9.01 -15.82
CA ASP A 526 -12.68 -8.08 -15.40
C ASP A 526 -12.08 -6.75 -14.90
N ALA A 527 -11.02 -6.81 -14.09
CA ALA A 527 -10.36 -5.61 -13.57
C ALA A 527 -9.65 -4.80 -14.67
N ALA A 528 -9.04 -5.45 -15.65
CA ALA A 528 -8.43 -4.79 -16.80
C ALA A 528 -9.48 -4.08 -17.68
N LYS A 529 -10.62 -4.72 -17.92
CA LYS A 529 -11.77 -4.11 -18.61
C LYS A 529 -12.34 -2.93 -17.82
N PHE A 530 -12.43 -3.06 -16.49
CA PHE A 530 -12.87 -1.97 -15.63
C PHE A 530 -11.98 -0.73 -15.78
N ILE A 531 -10.64 -0.90 -15.74
CA ILE A 531 -9.70 0.20 -15.94
C ILE A 531 -9.93 0.85 -17.31
N LYS A 532 -10.05 0.06 -18.37
CA LYS A 532 -10.27 0.57 -19.73
C LYS A 532 -11.58 1.37 -19.86
N GLN A 533 -12.63 0.94 -19.17
CA GLN A 533 -13.96 1.54 -19.26
C GLN A 533 -14.13 2.77 -18.36
N TYR A 534 -13.63 2.75 -17.12
CA TYR A 534 -13.96 3.76 -16.10
C TYR A 534 -12.78 4.65 -15.73
N LEU A 535 -11.54 4.21 -15.96
CA LEU A 535 -10.33 4.92 -15.56
C LEU A 535 -9.47 5.40 -16.73
N PHE A 536 -9.79 5.02 -17.96
CA PHE A 536 -9.14 5.54 -19.15
C PHE A 536 -10.07 6.49 -19.95
N ASP A 537 -9.75 7.78 -19.95
CA ASP A 537 -10.47 8.79 -20.75
C ASP A 537 -9.93 8.76 -22.20
N GLU A 538 -10.64 8.06 -23.08
CA GLU A 538 -10.24 7.94 -24.49
C GLU A 538 -10.25 9.27 -25.23
N THR A 539 -11.08 10.25 -24.82
CA THR A 539 -11.18 11.55 -25.51
C THR A 539 -9.96 12.42 -25.23
N LYS A 540 -9.40 12.31 -24.03
CA LYS A 540 -8.21 13.05 -23.60
C LYS A 540 -6.92 12.23 -23.71
N ASN A 541 -7.01 10.92 -23.96
CA ASN A 541 -5.92 9.96 -23.89
C ASN A 541 -5.16 10.03 -22.58
N ILE A 542 -5.88 10.05 -21.46
CA ILE A 542 -5.29 10.04 -20.11
C ILE A 542 -5.85 8.90 -19.27
N LEU A 543 -4.99 8.32 -18.44
CA LEU A 543 -5.39 7.45 -17.38
C LEU A 543 -5.73 8.30 -16.14
N LEU A 544 -6.81 7.98 -15.44
CA LEU A 544 -7.22 8.64 -14.21
C LEU A 544 -6.65 7.91 -13.00
N HIS A 545 -6.38 8.65 -11.93
CA HIS A 545 -5.79 8.08 -10.70
C HIS A 545 -6.77 7.18 -9.95
N SER A 546 -8.03 7.57 -9.86
CA SER A 546 -9.03 6.84 -9.07
C SER A 546 -10.46 7.16 -9.49
N CYS A 547 -11.38 6.26 -9.17
CA CYS A 547 -12.81 6.49 -9.17
C CYS A 547 -13.42 6.01 -7.84
N TYR A 548 -14.74 6.22 -7.66
CA TYR A 548 -15.49 5.92 -6.44
C TYR A 548 -16.81 5.28 -6.85
N ARG A 549 -17.56 4.78 -5.87
CA ARG A 549 -18.98 4.44 -6.05
C ARG A 549 -19.88 5.49 -5.40
N ASP A 550 -21.08 5.64 -5.90
CA ASP A 550 -22.14 6.42 -5.26
C ASP A 550 -22.97 5.54 -4.30
N GLU A 551 -23.98 6.14 -3.68
CA GLU A 551 -24.91 5.43 -2.78
C GLU A 551 -25.72 4.29 -3.45
N LYS A 552 -25.80 4.31 -4.78
CA LYS A 552 -26.46 3.28 -5.60
C LYS A 552 -25.50 2.22 -6.14
N ASN A 553 -24.27 2.22 -5.64
CA ASN A 553 -23.19 1.35 -6.09
C ASN A 553 -22.76 1.59 -7.56
N THR A 554 -23.05 2.76 -8.15
CA THR A 554 -22.65 3.12 -9.51
C THR A 554 -21.26 3.76 -9.47
N ILE A 555 -20.40 3.43 -10.44
CA ILE A 555 -19.07 4.04 -10.56
C ILE A 555 -19.20 5.52 -10.93
N THR A 556 -18.53 6.36 -10.17
CA THR A 556 -18.53 7.82 -10.32
C THR A 556 -17.13 8.40 -10.18
N GLN A 557 -16.92 9.56 -10.79
CA GLN A 557 -15.70 10.34 -10.66
C GLN A 557 -15.88 11.48 -9.65
N MET A 558 -14.76 12.01 -9.17
CA MET A 558 -14.77 13.30 -8.48
C MET A 558 -15.24 14.41 -9.41
N SER A 559 -15.72 15.52 -8.85
CA SER A 559 -16.11 16.71 -9.63
C SER A 559 -14.99 17.18 -10.57
N THR A 560 -13.75 17.06 -10.14
CA THR A 560 -12.54 17.24 -10.94
C THR A 560 -11.74 15.94 -10.91
N PRO A 561 -11.82 15.09 -11.96
CA PRO A 561 -11.06 13.84 -12.02
C PRO A 561 -9.55 14.10 -11.93
N ILE A 562 -8.86 13.29 -11.15
CA ILE A 562 -7.41 13.41 -10.96
C ILE A 562 -6.71 12.67 -12.10
N PRO A 563 -5.87 13.34 -12.91
CA PRO A 563 -5.02 12.65 -13.88
C PRO A 563 -4.08 11.66 -13.19
N GLY A 564 -3.84 10.52 -13.82
CA GLY A 564 -2.95 9.48 -13.32
C GLY A 564 -1.53 9.97 -13.14
N PHE A 565 -0.86 9.40 -12.14
CA PHE A 565 0.56 9.56 -11.86
C PHE A 565 1.37 8.47 -12.58
N LEU A 566 2.70 8.57 -12.54
CA LEU A 566 3.58 7.57 -13.14
C LEU A 566 3.26 6.13 -12.66
N ASP A 567 2.97 5.97 -11.37
CA ASP A 567 2.70 4.66 -10.77
C ASP A 567 1.41 4.04 -11.34
N ASP A 568 0.39 4.86 -11.65
CA ASP A 568 -0.86 4.40 -12.28
C ASP A 568 -0.59 3.78 -13.66
N TYR A 569 0.23 4.45 -14.48
CA TYR A 569 0.61 3.92 -15.79
C TYR A 569 1.52 2.69 -15.66
N ALA A 570 2.58 2.78 -14.88
CA ALA A 570 3.58 1.72 -14.78
C ALA A 570 2.99 0.41 -14.25
N PHE A 571 2.15 0.47 -13.22
CA PHE A 571 1.59 -0.73 -12.61
C PHE A 571 0.47 -1.34 -13.45
N VAL A 572 -0.32 -0.52 -14.14
CA VAL A 572 -1.32 -1.04 -15.10
C VAL A 572 -0.62 -1.71 -16.28
N ILE A 573 0.42 -1.10 -16.86
CA ILE A 573 1.20 -1.72 -17.95
C ILE A 573 1.74 -3.08 -17.48
N LYS A 574 2.36 -3.14 -16.29
CA LYS A 574 2.84 -4.42 -15.72
C LYS A 574 1.71 -5.44 -15.59
N GLY A 575 0.58 -5.04 -15.00
CA GLY A 575 -0.59 -5.90 -14.84
C GLY A 575 -1.10 -6.45 -16.17
N LEU A 576 -1.17 -5.61 -17.20
CA LEU A 576 -1.60 -6.00 -18.55
C LEU A 576 -0.60 -6.97 -19.23
N LEU A 577 0.71 -6.76 -19.03
CA LEU A 577 1.74 -7.68 -19.55
C LEU A 577 1.69 -9.05 -18.86
N ASP A 578 1.45 -9.08 -17.55
CA ASP A 578 1.30 -10.32 -16.79
C ASP A 578 -0.02 -11.02 -17.13
N LEU A 579 -1.09 -10.26 -17.37
CA LEU A 579 -2.39 -10.77 -17.81
C LEU A 579 -2.27 -11.39 -19.21
N TYR A 580 -1.61 -10.70 -20.15
CA TYR A 580 -1.35 -11.26 -21.48
C TYR A 580 -0.65 -12.61 -21.40
N GLU A 581 0.40 -12.75 -20.58
CA GLU A 581 1.11 -14.02 -20.42
C GLU A 581 0.25 -15.15 -19.82
N SER A 582 -0.92 -14.82 -19.25
CA SER A 582 -1.81 -15.77 -18.59
C SER A 582 -3.01 -16.18 -19.44
N ASP A 583 -3.58 -15.25 -20.23
CA ASP A 583 -4.73 -15.50 -21.11
C ASP A 583 -4.40 -15.43 -22.62
N LEU A 584 -3.21 -14.89 -22.94
CA LEU A 584 -2.66 -14.75 -24.28
C LEU A 584 -3.53 -13.92 -25.25
N ASN A 585 -4.35 -13.00 -24.72
CA ASN A 585 -5.18 -12.09 -25.52
C ASN A 585 -4.39 -10.82 -25.89
N ASP A 586 -4.14 -10.63 -27.19
CA ASP A 586 -3.36 -9.52 -27.77
C ASP A 586 -3.89 -8.14 -27.39
N GLU A 587 -5.18 -8.01 -27.03
CA GLU A 587 -5.78 -6.75 -26.57
C GLU A 587 -5.01 -6.11 -25.41
N TRP A 588 -4.48 -6.93 -24.50
CA TRP A 588 -3.74 -6.45 -23.33
C TRP A 588 -2.37 -5.90 -23.72
N LEU A 589 -1.69 -6.51 -24.68
CA LEU A 589 -0.42 -5.98 -25.21
C LEU A 589 -0.63 -4.67 -25.95
N GLU A 590 -1.70 -4.56 -26.75
CA GLU A 590 -2.04 -3.33 -27.49
C GLU A 590 -2.34 -2.19 -26.53
N PHE A 591 -3.10 -2.46 -25.49
CA PHE A 591 -3.41 -1.45 -24.47
C PHE A 591 -2.16 -1.09 -23.62
N ALA A 592 -1.32 -2.05 -23.28
CA ALA A 592 -0.06 -1.82 -22.57
C ALA A 592 0.89 -0.93 -23.38
N GLU A 593 1.04 -1.18 -24.69
CA GLU A 593 1.85 -0.34 -25.59
C GLU A 593 1.31 1.08 -25.67
N LYS A 594 -0.02 1.25 -25.85
CA LYS A 594 -0.66 2.56 -25.86
C LYS A 594 -0.38 3.34 -24.57
N LEU A 595 -0.54 2.68 -23.41
CA LEU A 595 -0.25 3.32 -22.13
C LEU A 595 1.23 3.64 -21.96
N GLN A 596 2.14 2.81 -22.50
CA GLN A 596 3.58 3.09 -22.45
C GLN A 596 3.96 4.31 -23.30
N ASP A 597 3.38 4.47 -24.47
CA ASP A 597 3.61 5.65 -25.31
C ASP A 597 3.08 6.92 -24.61
N LEU A 598 1.91 6.88 -23.98
CA LEU A 598 1.37 7.96 -23.15
C LEU A 598 2.25 8.26 -21.92
N GLN A 599 2.73 7.21 -21.24
CA GLN A 599 3.68 7.35 -20.14
C GLN A 599 4.96 8.06 -20.58
N ASN A 600 5.50 7.72 -21.76
CA ASN A 600 6.64 8.38 -22.36
C ASN A 600 6.34 9.87 -22.65
N GLN A 601 5.16 10.17 -23.16
CA GLN A 601 4.73 11.53 -23.49
C GLN A 601 4.60 12.42 -22.25
N TYR A 602 4.02 11.91 -21.16
CA TYR A 602 3.65 12.73 -20.01
C TYR A 602 4.72 12.86 -18.94
N PHE A 603 5.57 11.84 -18.78
CA PHE A 603 6.46 11.74 -17.62
C PHE A 603 7.95 11.67 -17.96
N TRP A 604 8.34 11.39 -19.21
CA TRP A 604 9.75 11.19 -19.55
C TRP A 604 10.58 12.46 -19.45
N ASP A 605 11.79 12.37 -18.85
CA ASP A 605 12.78 13.44 -18.88
C ASP A 605 13.71 13.26 -20.08
N GLU A 606 13.49 14.05 -21.12
CA GLU A 606 14.31 14.00 -22.34
C GLU A 606 15.76 14.41 -22.12
N THR A 607 16.04 15.20 -21.09
CA THR A 607 17.40 15.67 -20.81
C THR A 607 18.22 14.62 -20.06
N ASN A 608 17.68 14.08 -18.97
CA ASN A 608 18.44 13.30 -18.00
C ASN A 608 18.04 11.82 -17.95
N GLY A 609 17.01 11.41 -18.68
CA GLY A 609 16.42 10.08 -18.58
C GLY A 609 15.64 9.85 -17.29
N GLY A 610 14.90 8.74 -17.23
CA GLY A 610 13.97 8.42 -16.16
C GLY A 610 12.67 9.22 -16.23
N TYR A 611 11.69 8.81 -15.44
CA TYR A 611 10.36 9.40 -15.44
C TYR A 611 10.12 10.26 -14.19
N PHE A 612 9.52 11.44 -14.41
CA PHE A 612 8.95 12.21 -13.32
C PHE A 612 7.70 11.51 -12.79
N SER A 613 7.44 11.63 -11.50
CA SER A 613 6.26 11.03 -10.87
C SER A 613 4.93 11.69 -11.28
N THR A 614 5.00 12.94 -11.77
CA THR A 614 3.84 13.78 -12.11
C THR A 614 3.98 14.37 -13.51
N THR A 615 2.87 14.73 -14.14
CA THR A 615 2.86 15.42 -15.44
C THR A 615 3.38 16.86 -15.30
N SER A 616 3.69 17.50 -16.43
CA SER A 616 4.07 18.93 -16.47
C SER A 616 2.88 19.86 -16.62
N SER A 617 1.68 19.34 -16.83
CA SER A 617 0.49 20.12 -17.18
C SER A 617 -0.21 20.76 -15.99
N ASP A 618 0.08 20.32 -14.75
CA ASP A 618 -0.53 20.87 -13.54
C ASP A 618 0.32 22.02 -12.98
N PRO A 619 -0.14 23.29 -13.06
CA PRO A 619 0.60 24.45 -12.58
C PRO A 619 0.73 24.50 -11.05
N SER A 620 -0.05 23.72 -10.32
CA SER A 620 0.06 23.62 -8.86
C SER A 620 1.25 22.76 -8.40
N ILE A 621 1.88 22.00 -9.31
CA ILE A 621 3.04 21.18 -9.03
C ILE A 621 4.33 22.02 -9.11
N ILE A 622 4.83 22.42 -7.97
CA ILE A 622 6.00 23.30 -7.83
C ILE A 622 7.30 22.58 -8.20
N LEU A 623 7.36 21.27 -7.98
CA LEU A 623 8.55 20.45 -8.18
C LEU A 623 8.18 19.06 -8.68
N ARG A 624 8.64 18.72 -9.87
CA ARG A 624 8.53 17.37 -10.41
C ARG A 624 9.70 16.51 -9.92
N LEU A 625 9.39 15.41 -9.29
CA LEU A 625 10.39 14.49 -8.73
C LEU A 625 10.47 13.23 -9.57
N LYS A 626 11.67 12.64 -9.58
CA LYS A 626 11.91 11.28 -10.06
C LYS A 626 12.18 10.39 -8.86
N GLU A 627 11.37 9.40 -8.66
CA GLU A 627 11.47 8.47 -7.55
C GLU A 627 11.85 7.09 -8.04
N ALA A 628 12.76 6.44 -7.31
CA ALA A 628 13.17 5.06 -7.59
C ALA A 628 13.21 4.20 -6.32
N TYR A 629 12.91 4.76 -5.14
CA TYR A 629 12.91 3.99 -3.90
C TYR A 629 11.76 2.99 -3.90
N ASP A 630 12.10 1.71 -3.74
CA ASP A 630 11.14 0.62 -3.61
C ASP A 630 10.83 0.41 -2.12
N GLY A 631 9.57 0.62 -1.74
CA GLY A 631 9.08 0.53 -0.37
C GLY A 631 8.03 -0.57 -0.18
N ALA A 632 6.90 -0.23 0.41
CA ALA A 632 5.73 -1.12 0.47
C ALA A 632 5.18 -1.44 -0.93
N GLU A 633 5.34 -0.49 -1.84
CA GLU A 633 5.10 -0.66 -3.28
C GLU A 633 6.44 -0.41 -4.02
N PRO A 634 6.66 -1.01 -5.18
CA PRO A 634 7.79 -0.64 -6.02
C PRO A 634 7.64 0.80 -6.53
N SER A 635 8.72 1.45 -6.92
CA SER A 635 8.61 2.76 -7.55
C SER A 635 8.13 2.65 -9.00
N GLY A 636 7.42 3.68 -9.48
CA GLY A 636 7.02 3.75 -10.88
C GLY A 636 8.20 3.66 -11.86
N ASN A 637 9.37 4.22 -11.51
CA ASN A 637 10.57 4.08 -12.34
C ASN A 637 11.12 2.65 -12.36
N SER A 638 11.08 1.93 -11.24
CA SER A 638 11.53 0.54 -11.19
C SER A 638 10.68 -0.37 -12.08
N ILE A 639 9.36 -0.22 -12.02
CA ILE A 639 8.43 -0.98 -12.86
C ILE A 639 8.49 -0.51 -14.33
N ALA A 640 8.61 0.79 -14.57
CA ALA A 640 8.74 1.30 -15.95
C ALA A 640 9.99 0.76 -16.66
N ALA A 641 11.11 0.56 -15.94
CA ALA A 641 12.32 -0.06 -16.53
C ALA A 641 12.04 -1.51 -16.98
N GLU A 642 11.34 -2.30 -16.16
CA GLU A 642 10.93 -3.67 -16.51
C GLU A 642 9.97 -3.69 -17.70
N ASN A 643 8.93 -2.83 -17.68
CA ASN A 643 7.94 -2.72 -18.74
C ASN A 643 8.58 -2.34 -20.09
N LEU A 644 9.50 -1.37 -20.09
CA LEU A 644 10.24 -0.96 -21.29
C LEU A 644 11.01 -2.13 -21.90
N LEU A 645 11.69 -2.94 -21.09
CA LEU A 645 12.44 -4.11 -21.58
C LEU A 645 11.48 -5.17 -22.12
N ARG A 646 10.38 -5.48 -21.41
CA ARG A 646 9.39 -6.45 -21.87
C ARG A 646 8.74 -6.03 -23.19
N LEU A 647 8.31 -4.78 -23.30
CA LEU A 647 7.71 -4.25 -24.53
C LEU A 647 8.71 -4.17 -25.68
N ALA A 648 10.00 -3.90 -25.40
CA ALA A 648 11.05 -3.98 -26.41
C ALA A 648 11.16 -5.39 -27.01
N ASP A 649 11.07 -6.42 -26.16
CA ASP A 649 11.16 -7.81 -26.57
C ASP A 649 9.88 -8.29 -27.30
N TYR A 650 8.67 -7.84 -26.89
CA TYR A 650 7.41 -8.18 -27.57
C TYR A 650 7.31 -7.59 -28.97
N PHE A 651 7.74 -6.34 -29.15
CA PHE A 651 7.47 -5.58 -30.38
C PHE A 651 8.72 -5.29 -31.21
N ASP A 652 9.90 -5.80 -30.81
CA ASP A 652 11.20 -5.50 -31.40
C ASP A 652 11.46 -3.98 -31.52
N ARG A 653 11.07 -3.21 -30.49
CA ARG A 653 11.19 -1.74 -30.41
C ARG A 653 12.44 -1.33 -29.63
N SER A 654 13.55 -1.09 -30.35
CA SER A 654 14.84 -0.71 -29.74
C SER A 654 14.76 0.58 -28.91
N GLU A 655 13.89 1.55 -29.26
CA GLU A 655 13.72 2.79 -28.51
C GLU A 655 13.26 2.58 -27.07
N PHE A 656 12.52 1.52 -26.77
CA PHE A 656 12.15 1.16 -25.40
C PHE A 656 13.37 0.67 -24.61
N LYS A 657 14.23 -0.15 -25.23
CA LYS A 657 15.49 -0.59 -24.63
C LYS A 657 16.45 0.59 -24.38
N ASP A 658 16.51 1.53 -25.31
CA ASP A 658 17.33 2.75 -25.16
C ASP A 658 16.82 3.63 -23.99
N LYS A 659 15.49 3.76 -23.83
CA LYS A 659 14.91 4.47 -22.68
C LYS A 659 15.23 3.75 -21.37
N ALA A 660 15.17 2.43 -21.30
CA ALA A 660 15.56 1.67 -20.11
C ALA A 660 17.04 1.89 -19.76
N VAL A 661 17.92 1.89 -20.73
CA VAL A 661 19.34 2.22 -20.55
C VAL A 661 19.54 3.63 -19.98
N ARG A 662 18.85 4.63 -20.53
CA ARG A 662 18.90 6.01 -20.02
C ARG A 662 18.36 6.11 -18.60
N LEU A 663 17.32 5.34 -18.25
CA LEU A 663 16.77 5.25 -16.91
C LEU A 663 17.77 4.65 -15.92
N PHE A 664 18.43 3.53 -16.25
CA PHE A 664 19.50 2.95 -15.41
C PHE A 664 20.64 3.94 -15.17
N ARG A 665 21.03 4.70 -16.19
CA ARG A 665 22.06 5.75 -16.06
C ARG A 665 21.60 6.87 -15.12
N ALA A 666 20.35 7.31 -15.22
CA ALA A 666 19.78 8.31 -14.32
C ALA A 666 19.86 7.91 -12.85
N PHE A 667 19.60 6.64 -12.54
CA PHE A 667 19.66 6.12 -11.19
C PHE A 667 20.95 5.38 -10.82
N ARG A 668 22.02 5.51 -11.65
CA ARG A 668 23.29 4.80 -11.47
C ARG A 668 23.84 4.92 -10.05
N HIS A 669 23.83 6.11 -9.47
CA HIS A 669 24.36 6.32 -8.13
C HIS A 669 23.63 5.46 -7.09
N LEU A 670 22.30 5.39 -7.16
CA LEU A 670 21.48 4.60 -6.25
C LEU A 670 21.71 3.09 -6.45
N LEU A 671 21.73 2.64 -7.70
CA LEU A 671 22.02 1.25 -8.09
C LEU A 671 23.38 0.76 -7.60
N MET A 672 24.40 1.64 -7.62
CA MET A 672 25.78 1.30 -7.21
C MET A 672 26.02 1.39 -5.71
N GLN A 673 25.39 2.35 -5.01
CA GLN A 673 25.71 2.66 -3.61
C GLN A 673 24.71 2.05 -2.62
N ARG A 674 23.45 1.97 -3.00
CA ARG A 674 22.37 1.49 -2.12
C ARG A 674 21.37 0.62 -2.89
N PRO A 675 21.79 -0.47 -3.52
CA PRO A 675 20.92 -1.33 -4.33
C PRO A 675 19.75 -1.92 -3.53
N ILE A 676 19.89 -2.15 -2.23
CA ILE A 676 18.79 -2.58 -1.35
C ILE A 676 17.61 -1.60 -1.31
N ALA A 677 17.82 -0.33 -1.64
CA ALA A 677 16.75 0.66 -1.71
C ALA A 677 15.92 0.58 -3.01
N VAL A 678 16.36 -0.24 -3.98
CA VAL A 678 15.78 -0.35 -5.33
C VAL A 678 15.83 -1.79 -5.87
N PRO A 679 15.42 -2.81 -5.11
CA PRO A 679 15.55 -4.20 -5.52
C PRO A 679 14.77 -4.54 -6.80
N GLN A 680 13.63 -3.89 -7.02
CA GLN A 680 12.86 -4.06 -8.25
C GLN A 680 13.58 -3.46 -9.47
N LEU A 681 14.26 -2.31 -9.31
CA LEU A 681 15.08 -1.74 -10.38
C LEU A 681 16.33 -2.59 -10.66
N ILE A 682 16.92 -3.22 -9.63
CA ILE A 682 17.98 -4.21 -9.80
C ILE A 682 17.48 -5.43 -10.59
N SER A 683 16.27 -5.91 -10.33
CA SER A 683 15.67 -7.01 -11.12
C SER A 683 15.56 -6.64 -12.61
N ALA A 684 15.12 -5.41 -12.91
CA ALA A 684 15.09 -4.92 -14.29
C ALA A 684 16.52 -4.80 -14.90
N LEU A 685 17.53 -4.38 -14.10
CA LEU A 685 18.91 -4.34 -14.52
C LEU A 685 19.49 -5.74 -14.83
N VAL A 686 19.15 -6.74 -13.99
CA VAL A 686 19.51 -8.15 -14.23
C VAL A 686 18.91 -8.63 -15.54
N ARG A 687 17.60 -8.36 -15.77
CA ARG A 687 16.92 -8.68 -17.03
C ARG A 687 17.62 -8.06 -18.25
N TYR A 688 18.09 -6.83 -18.15
CA TYR A 688 18.80 -6.14 -19.20
C TYR A 688 20.14 -6.84 -19.56
N HIS A 689 20.88 -7.33 -18.56
CA HIS A 689 22.18 -7.99 -18.76
C HIS A 689 22.06 -9.45 -19.21
N ASP A 690 21.02 -10.15 -18.75
CA ASP A 690 20.86 -11.59 -19.05
C ASP A 690 20.07 -11.85 -20.33
N ASP A 691 19.49 -10.84 -20.96
CA ASP A 691 18.48 -10.95 -22.01
C ASP A 691 17.24 -11.81 -21.60
N ALA A 692 16.15 -11.69 -22.34
CA ALA A 692 14.94 -12.47 -22.07
C ALA A 692 15.04 -13.89 -22.63
N THR A 693 14.45 -14.85 -21.93
CA THR A 693 14.11 -16.16 -22.49
C THR A 693 12.80 -16.02 -23.27
N GLN A 694 12.89 -15.99 -24.59
CA GLN A 694 11.72 -15.86 -25.46
C GLN A 694 11.18 -17.27 -25.77
N ILE A 695 9.89 -17.47 -25.48
CA ILE A 695 9.19 -18.73 -25.70
C ILE A 695 8.03 -18.47 -26.66
N TYR A 696 8.11 -19.01 -27.85
CA TYR A 696 7.07 -18.92 -28.87
C TYR A 696 6.35 -20.25 -28.97
N VAL A 697 5.05 -20.25 -28.70
CA VAL A 697 4.19 -21.41 -28.90
C VAL A 697 3.37 -21.15 -30.16
N VAL A 698 3.59 -22.00 -31.18
CA VAL A 698 2.85 -21.96 -32.43
C VAL A 698 1.81 -23.07 -32.40
N GLY A 699 0.53 -22.70 -32.25
CA GLY A 699 -0.55 -23.66 -32.08
C GLY A 699 -1.91 -22.97 -31.97
N LYS A 700 -2.96 -23.72 -32.20
CA LYS A 700 -4.32 -23.20 -32.13
C LYS A 700 -4.71 -22.91 -30.70
N ARG A 701 -5.26 -21.72 -30.47
CA ARG A 701 -5.74 -21.30 -29.15
C ARG A 701 -6.82 -22.24 -28.60
N GLY A 702 -6.62 -22.76 -27.37
CA GLY A 702 -7.53 -23.68 -26.71
C GLY A 702 -7.47 -25.12 -27.24
N ALA A 703 -6.54 -25.43 -28.16
CA ALA A 703 -6.27 -26.82 -28.52
C ALA A 703 -5.46 -27.50 -27.41
N LYS A 704 -5.76 -28.79 -27.18
CA LYS A 704 -5.17 -29.55 -26.08
C LYS A 704 -3.64 -29.57 -26.11
N ASP A 705 -3.04 -29.82 -27.28
CA ASP A 705 -1.58 -29.87 -27.45
C ASP A 705 -0.93 -28.49 -27.21
N THR A 706 -1.60 -27.41 -27.58
CA THR A 706 -1.19 -26.04 -27.25
C THR A 706 -1.25 -25.81 -25.75
N ASP A 707 -2.39 -26.11 -25.10
CA ASP A 707 -2.58 -25.97 -23.67
C ASP A 707 -1.58 -26.81 -22.86
N ASP A 708 -1.28 -28.06 -23.32
CA ASP A 708 -0.30 -28.93 -22.66
C ASP A 708 1.12 -28.30 -22.66
N LEU A 709 1.54 -27.62 -23.74
CA LEU A 709 2.82 -26.90 -23.80
C LEU A 709 2.79 -25.67 -22.88
N LEU A 710 1.71 -24.89 -22.89
CA LEU A 710 1.55 -23.72 -22.04
C LEU A 710 1.61 -24.09 -20.55
N GLN A 711 0.99 -25.20 -20.15
CA GLN A 711 1.04 -25.67 -18.76
C GLN A 711 2.45 -26.01 -18.29
N VAL A 712 3.33 -26.54 -19.17
CA VAL A 712 4.74 -26.74 -18.83
C VAL A 712 5.42 -25.41 -18.49
N ILE A 713 5.14 -24.36 -19.27
CA ILE A 713 5.73 -23.04 -19.10
C ILE A 713 5.22 -22.39 -17.80
N TYR A 714 3.90 -22.43 -17.55
CA TYR A 714 3.29 -21.82 -16.36
C TYR A 714 3.76 -22.46 -15.04
N LYS A 715 4.14 -23.73 -15.08
CA LYS A 715 4.64 -24.45 -13.90
C LYS A 715 6.14 -24.26 -13.62
N ARG A 716 6.81 -23.34 -14.30
CA ARG A 716 8.24 -23.05 -14.12
C ARG A 716 8.48 -21.62 -13.69
N LEU A 717 9.42 -21.44 -12.78
CA LEU A 717 9.88 -20.12 -12.37
C LEU A 717 10.89 -19.59 -13.40
N ILE A 718 10.43 -18.75 -14.32
CA ILE A 718 11.24 -18.13 -15.37
C ILE A 718 10.99 -16.61 -15.34
N PRO A 719 11.64 -15.84 -14.45
CA PRO A 719 11.35 -14.41 -14.25
C PRO A 719 11.60 -13.54 -15.48
N ASN A 720 12.54 -13.95 -16.34
CA ASN A 720 12.92 -13.20 -17.56
C ASN A 720 12.23 -13.73 -18.83
N ARG A 721 11.15 -14.49 -18.70
CA ARG A 721 10.46 -15.00 -19.90
C ARG A 721 9.73 -13.88 -20.65
N ILE A 722 9.58 -14.12 -21.95
CA ILE A 722 8.62 -13.49 -22.86
C ILE A 722 7.87 -14.65 -23.54
N LEU A 723 6.60 -14.78 -23.24
CA LEU A 723 5.74 -15.82 -23.81
C LEU A 723 4.86 -15.22 -24.91
N LEU A 724 4.87 -15.83 -26.09
CA LEU A 724 3.99 -15.47 -27.21
C LEU A 724 3.28 -16.70 -27.75
N LEU A 725 1.98 -16.56 -27.96
CA LEU A 725 1.18 -17.55 -28.68
C LEU A 725 0.95 -17.05 -30.11
N ILE A 726 1.28 -17.89 -31.09
CA ILE A 726 1.03 -17.65 -32.51
C ILE A 726 0.00 -18.64 -32.96
N ASP A 727 -1.24 -18.21 -33.15
CA ASP A 727 -2.30 -19.07 -33.73
C ASP A 727 -2.20 -19.02 -35.24
N PRO A 728 -1.98 -20.17 -35.92
CA PRO A 728 -1.86 -20.25 -37.37
C PRO A 728 -3.13 -19.80 -38.11
N ASP A 729 -4.29 -19.84 -37.46
CA ASP A 729 -5.57 -19.45 -38.05
C ASP A 729 -5.76 -17.91 -37.97
N GLU A 730 -5.01 -17.20 -37.09
CA GLU A 730 -5.06 -15.74 -36.89
C GLU A 730 -4.02 -15.00 -37.74
N THR A 731 -4.11 -15.09 -39.09
CA THR A 731 -3.11 -14.53 -40.02
C THR A 731 -2.91 -13.00 -39.96
N GLY A 732 -3.81 -12.27 -39.32
CA GLY A 732 -3.80 -10.80 -39.20
C GLY A 732 -3.58 -10.29 -37.77
N GLY A 733 -3.17 -11.12 -36.82
CA GLY A 733 -2.95 -10.75 -35.43
C GLY A 733 -1.98 -9.57 -35.25
N MET A 734 -2.15 -8.78 -34.20
CA MET A 734 -1.35 -7.59 -33.94
C MET A 734 0.14 -7.92 -33.83
N LEU A 735 0.50 -8.99 -33.14
CA LEU A 735 1.88 -9.44 -32.99
C LEU A 735 2.56 -9.74 -34.32
N LEU A 736 1.86 -10.46 -35.24
CA LEU A 736 2.39 -10.75 -36.58
C LEU A 736 2.56 -9.52 -37.47
N ARG A 737 1.76 -8.46 -37.24
CA ARG A 737 1.93 -7.18 -37.94
C ARG A 737 3.16 -6.40 -37.43
N LYS A 738 3.41 -6.43 -36.15
CA LYS A 738 4.47 -5.61 -35.50
C LYS A 738 5.82 -6.30 -35.42
N ASN A 739 5.87 -7.63 -35.44
CA ASN A 739 7.11 -8.41 -35.36
C ASN A 739 7.16 -9.38 -36.53
N GLU A 740 7.92 -9.00 -37.58
CA GLU A 740 8.02 -9.79 -38.80
C GLU A 740 8.67 -11.16 -38.61
N HIS A 741 9.56 -11.30 -37.62
CA HIS A 741 10.23 -12.57 -37.33
C HIS A 741 9.25 -13.69 -36.96
N LEU A 742 8.13 -13.34 -36.33
CA LEU A 742 7.11 -14.29 -35.91
C LEU A 742 6.42 -15.00 -37.10
N ARG A 743 6.37 -14.36 -38.28
CA ARG A 743 5.73 -14.93 -39.49
C ARG A 743 6.45 -16.16 -40.00
N ASN A 744 7.72 -16.33 -39.64
CA ASN A 744 8.55 -17.46 -40.10
C ASN A 744 8.38 -18.70 -39.22
N LEU A 745 7.79 -18.57 -38.03
CA LEU A 745 7.56 -19.69 -37.12
C LEU A 745 6.34 -20.51 -37.58
N LYS A 746 6.52 -21.83 -37.71
CA LYS A 746 5.51 -22.73 -38.23
C LYS A 746 5.31 -23.91 -37.27
N PRO A 747 4.10 -24.48 -37.20
CA PRO A 747 3.92 -25.73 -36.49
C PRO A 747 4.70 -26.88 -37.21
N VAL A 748 5.31 -27.77 -36.45
CA VAL A 748 6.00 -28.96 -36.95
C VAL A 748 5.01 -30.13 -36.98
N ASP A 749 4.91 -30.84 -38.09
CA ASP A 749 4.03 -32.00 -38.29
C ASP A 749 2.55 -31.74 -37.93
N ASN A 750 2.09 -30.51 -38.16
CA ASN A 750 0.74 -30.03 -37.78
C ASN A 750 0.41 -30.16 -36.27
N ARG A 751 1.40 -30.12 -35.42
CA ARG A 751 1.26 -30.13 -33.95
C ARG A 751 1.63 -28.78 -33.36
N ALA A 752 1.06 -28.47 -32.21
CA ALA A 752 1.55 -27.34 -31.43
C ALA A 752 3.06 -27.46 -31.17
N THR A 753 3.78 -26.38 -31.39
CA THR A 753 5.26 -26.41 -31.42
C THR A 753 5.78 -25.24 -30.57
N ALA A 754 6.68 -25.51 -29.63
CA ALA A 754 7.38 -24.50 -28.87
C ALA A 754 8.80 -24.27 -29.42
N TYR A 755 9.15 -22.96 -29.52
CA TYR A 755 10.48 -22.47 -29.84
C TYR A 755 11.00 -21.71 -28.63
N VAL A 756 12.16 -22.07 -28.12
CA VAL A 756 12.79 -21.41 -26.98
C VAL A 756 14.07 -20.73 -27.44
N CYS A 757 14.14 -19.43 -27.31
CA CYS A 757 15.25 -18.62 -27.78
C CYS A 757 15.88 -17.86 -26.61
N LYS A 758 17.23 -17.91 -26.53
CA LYS A 758 18.04 -17.17 -25.54
C LYS A 758 19.29 -16.63 -26.23
N HIS A 759 19.69 -15.41 -25.92
CA HIS A 759 20.85 -14.74 -26.55
C HIS A 759 20.79 -14.78 -28.09
N ARG A 760 19.60 -14.54 -28.66
CA ARG A 760 19.33 -14.58 -30.13
C ARG A 760 19.59 -15.93 -30.79
N THR A 761 19.72 -17.00 -30.03
CA THR A 761 19.84 -18.36 -30.52
C THR A 761 18.62 -19.17 -30.09
N CYS A 762 17.93 -19.79 -31.05
CA CYS A 762 16.79 -20.65 -30.77
C CYS A 762 17.21 -22.09 -30.72
N SER A 763 16.63 -22.86 -29.81
CA SER A 763 16.72 -24.32 -29.78
C SER A 763 16.01 -24.93 -30.99
N LEU A 764 16.22 -26.23 -31.21
CA LEU A 764 15.35 -26.98 -32.11
C LEU A 764 13.91 -26.94 -31.58
N PRO A 765 12.92 -26.81 -32.48
CA PRO A 765 11.52 -26.79 -32.09
C PRO A 765 11.10 -28.13 -31.43
N VAL A 766 10.26 -28.02 -30.40
CA VAL A 766 9.75 -29.17 -29.66
C VAL A 766 8.23 -29.23 -29.72
N THR A 767 7.66 -30.43 -29.77
CA THR A 767 6.21 -30.67 -29.97
C THR A 767 5.57 -31.47 -28.84
N SER A 768 6.30 -31.80 -27.78
CA SER A 768 5.75 -32.50 -26.62
C SER A 768 6.12 -31.83 -25.30
N SER A 769 5.26 -32.04 -24.30
CA SER A 769 5.47 -31.52 -22.95
C SER A 769 6.77 -32.01 -22.31
N GLU A 770 7.17 -33.27 -22.57
CA GLU A 770 8.40 -33.88 -22.04
C GLU A 770 9.64 -33.20 -22.63
N GLN A 771 9.65 -33.01 -23.97
CA GLN A 771 10.75 -32.31 -24.65
C GLN A 771 10.88 -30.87 -24.15
N LEU A 772 9.76 -30.15 -24.02
CA LEU A 772 9.76 -28.80 -23.53
C LEU A 772 10.21 -28.70 -22.05
N THR A 773 9.79 -29.67 -21.22
CA THR A 773 10.22 -29.75 -19.81
C THR A 773 11.74 -29.94 -19.70
N THR A 774 12.32 -30.80 -20.50
CA THR A 774 13.78 -30.99 -20.55
C THR A 774 14.47 -29.70 -20.98
N LEU A 775 14.03 -29.13 -22.10
CA LEU A 775 14.63 -27.93 -22.69
C LEU A 775 14.60 -26.73 -21.73
N ILE A 776 13.47 -26.51 -21.05
CA ILE A 776 13.35 -25.41 -20.05
C ILE A 776 14.14 -25.73 -18.75
N GLY A 777 14.31 -27.03 -18.43
CA GLY A 777 15.09 -27.46 -17.26
C GLY A 777 16.60 -27.28 -17.42
N GLU A 778 17.08 -27.14 -18.66
CA GLU A 778 18.49 -26.89 -19.01
C GLU A 778 18.82 -25.39 -19.11
N LEU A 779 17.84 -24.49 -19.02
CA LEU A 779 17.99 -23.04 -19.11
C LEU A 779 18.42 -22.39 -17.79
#